data_ba37243e38c77efcd13e7ce31e794080
#
_entry.id   ba37243e38c77efcd13e7ce31e794080
#
_cell.length_a   1.000
_cell.length_b   1.000
_cell.length_c   1.000
_cell.angle_alpha   90.00
_cell.angle_beta   90.00
_cell.angle_gamma   90.00
#
_symmetry.space_group_name_H-M   'P 1'
#
loop_
_entity.id
_entity.type
_entity.pdbx_description
1 polymer ?
#
loop_
_entity_poly.entity_id
_entity_poly.type
_entity_poly.pdbx_seq_one_letter_code
_entity_poly.pdbx_strand_id
1 'polypeptide(L)'
;MADEGKPGSDPADQSADKPADRSDKAPPATAVDKPAADKPAAPAATSKPSLSAISGVRMAASDPLRDLRRRLDNPFGVTAVAFLLGLLLFLPGLGSFGFWEPYETTIVDTVSAHSKGDAAGPTSAHPMLQTRILVQAAKLLGLSEWALRLPLALLGALGMAAVAFAASWLWRPRSGIYAAIALGTSASFLFQARQLGGDVTSMTMTALVIAFLAPVIASTEERSKRAWLWLPLAAAAGLGAHFSCGALIGVALPCAGAAAALLAGLLLRDAHNKRMIAATPANLSIAAGLAAVALFIGIWGYVDLVTAPRDAPRWSAILATTVQRGLDTQQGFDYVVQRIGFGFFPWSGVLIGGALWGFAVLGADGVGGPGPERSSGRGALGQVAILVWLITAYGVMSIWARKIGDVPFVALPACALVVGAFLGDVTSKQTRMRALPLLGLLALATTVILARDFHEFPQKLASAPFLREIAWPLDAAGKKAEPGLRVAVVGLGLLFAIVALAALVWRDEPGAPGSQLGKLRNSIGRIIGVWGVPALAWVALLGSLTLDFTWTPRLSRHFSYRGVFDRYHALAGNHDTLAVMGVEERGVKFYAHGSTVERIEDMGGMLKFLKSDARRFAIIPSDRLGGMQQAATAEGVRYFVVDRSNARFWLLSNQVKDQTEDSNPLKAVVLRDPPADMAKYRAIGCDFEGKIELVGVKMAASVSKGKSFDVSYLFRVKSTVGGSWKVFTHFDGPGIRFHGDHDPVKGLYSTSYWTAGDYIIDTFKVSAGNFAFPSATFTVMMGFWPGGGAETRLRLMVPPTPPELDKRENRCLVGTIQVE
;
A
#
# COMPACT_ATOMS: atom_id res chain seq x y z
N MET A 1 46.75 25.54 2.49
CA MET A 1 47.10 26.29 3.69
C MET A 1 46.63 25.41 4.79
N ALA A 2 47.46 24.57 5.30
CA ALA A 2 48.45 24.73 6.37
C ALA A 2 47.71 24.93 7.67
N ASP A 3 47.88 24.23 8.74
CA ASP A 3 49.01 23.41 9.22
C ASP A 3 48.60 22.75 10.53
N GLU A 4 49.06 21.56 10.70
CA GLU A 4 49.79 20.96 11.83
C GLU A 4 49.27 21.04 13.28
N GLY A 5 49.37 19.90 13.90
CA GLY A 5 49.79 19.76 15.31
C GLY A 5 49.46 18.45 16.01
N LYS A 6 50.24 17.40 15.82
CA LYS A 6 50.55 16.35 16.81
C LYS A 6 51.77 16.84 17.62
N PRO A 7 52.23 16.20 18.75
CA PRO A 7 52.15 14.81 19.19
C PRO A 7 52.22 14.56 20.72
N GLY A 8 52.27 13.30 21.07
CA GLY A 8 53.09 12.66 22.13
C GLY A 8 52.37 12.46 23.48
N SER A 9 52.56 11.42 24.24
CA SER A 9 53.56 10.35 24.32
C SER A 9 53.07 9.34 25.40
N ASP A 10 53.34 8.09 25.11
CA ASP A 10 53.52 7.01 26.12
C ASP A 10 54.70 7.32 27.10
N PRO A 11 54.98 6.57 28.13
CA PRO A 11 55.05 5.12 28.22
C PRO A 11 54.86 4.41 29.60
N ALA A 12 54.71 3.09 29.55
CA ALA A 12 55.37 2.00 30.39
C ALA A 12 55.20 2.01 31.92
N ASP A 13 55.05 0.94 32.63
CA ASP A 13 55.94 -0.19 32.75
C ASP A 13 55.37 -1.29 33.69
N GLN A 14 55.65 -2.55 33.35
CA GLN A 14 56.12 -3.70 34.10
C GLN A 14 55.46 -4.06 35.47
N SER A 15 55.17 -5.30 35.80
CA SER A 15 55.96 -6.56 35.83
C SER A 15 55.07 -7.68 36.34
N ALA A 16 55.08 -8.83 35.78
CA ALA A 16 55.76 -10.04 36.14
C ALA A 16 55.46 -10.56 37.54
N ASP A 17 54.84 -11.74 37.69
CA ASP A 17 55.51 -12.95 38.12
C ASP A 17 54.60 -14.19 38.09
N LYS A 18 55.16 -15.27 37.60
CA LYS A 18 54.87 -16.68 37.81
C LYS A 18 55.88 -17.22 38.90
N PRO A 19 55.88 -18.47 39.35
CA PRO A 19 55.10 -19.68 39.08
C PRO A 19 54.91 -20.64 40.25
N ALA A 20 54.62 -21.89 39.92
CA ALA A 20 54.87 -23.18 40.65
C ALA A 20 53.71 -23.73 41.48
N ASP A 21 53.36 -24.92 41.43
CA ASP A 21 53.80 -26.25 40.94
C ASP A 21 53.30 -27.31 41.94
N ARG A 22 52.98 -28.53 41.40
CA ARG A 22 52.84 -29.83 42.04
C ARG A 22 51.59 -30.14 42.88
N SER A 23 51.03 -31.32 42.83
CA SER A 23 51.35 -32.62 42.27
C SER A 23 50.23 -33.59 42.56
N ASP A 24 50.09 -34.57 41.68
CA ASP A 24 49.82 -35.98 41.79
C ASP A 24 48.91 -36.57 42.89
N LYS A 25 47.89 -37.33 42.43
CA LYS A 25 47.89 -38.79 42.57
C LYS A 25 46.54 -39.42 42.21
N ALA A 26 46.53 -40.28 41.26
CA ALA A 26 45.62 -41.42 41.11
C ALA A 26 46.41 -42.71 41.47
N PRO A 27 45.84 -43.86 41.41
CA PRO A 27 44.56 -44.48 41.75
C PRO A 27 44.75 -45.59 42.83
N PRO A 28 43.98 -46.63 43.09
CA PRO A 28 43.73 -47.73 42.19
C PRO A 28 42.33 -48.44 42.25
N ALA A 29 42.11 -49.28 41.26
CA ALA A 29 41.05 -50.22 41.06
C ALA A 29 41.17 -51.44 41.98
N THR A 30 40.11 -52.20 42.14
CA THR A 30 39.95 -53.65 42.13
C THR A 30 38.52 -54.01 42.54
N ALA A 31 37.82 -54.69 41.85
CA ALA A 31 37.68 -56.06 41.35
C ALA A 31 36.57 -56.81 42.09
N VAL A 32 35.63 -57.36 41.26
CA VAL A 32 35.15 -58.74 41.27
C VAL A 32 34.40 -59.23 42.53
N ASP A 33 33.14 -59.60 42.43
CA ASP A 33 32.68 -60.98 42.21
C ASP A 33 31.16 -61.13 42.25
N LYS A 34 30.64 -62.00 41.37
CA LYS A 34 29.37 -62.71 41.40
C LYS A 34 29.56 -63.93 42.40
N PRO A 35 28.49 -64.73 42.71
CA PRO A 35 27.22 -65.06 42.11
C PRO A 35 26.07 -65.46 43.06
N ALA A 36 24.91 -65.63 42.46
CA ALA A 36 23.88 -66.68 42.50
C ALA A 36 23.14 -67.06 43.81
N ALA A 37 21.93 -67.28 43.68
CA ALA A 37 21.03 -68.40 43.96
C ALA A 37 19.81 -68.08 44.84
N ASP A 38 18.77 -68.41 44.23
CA ASP A 38 17.61 -69.30 44.58
C ASP A 38 16.42 -68.77 45.38
N LYS A 39 15.33 -69.11 44.73
CA LYS A 39 13.89 -69.15 45.01
C LYS A 39 13.47 -69.55 46.47
N PRO A 40 12.23 -69.36 46.89
CA PRO A 40 11.11 -70.08 46.32
C PRO A 40 9.73 -69.36 46.18
N ALA A 41 8.89 -70.01 45.48
CA ALA A 41 7.54 -69.60 45.03
C ALA A 41 6.43 -69.80 46.08
N ALA A 42 5.27 -69.11 45.78
CA ALA A 42 3.89 -69.36 45.96
C ALA A 42 3.16 -68.74 47.17
N PRO A 43 1.88 -68.52 47.16
CA PRO A 43 0.83 -69.10 46.31
C PRO A 43 -0.18 -68.07 45.73
N ALA A 44 -0.92 -68.58 44.76
CA ALA A 44 -1.98 -67.93 44.03
C ALA A 44 -3.13 -67.38 44.85
N ALA A 45 -3.53 -66.15 44.56
CA ALA A 45 -4.84 -65.64 44.95
C ALA A 45 -5.71 -65.43 43.69
N THR A 46 -6.85 -66.05 43.72
CA THR A 46 -7.89 -66.09 42.70
C THR A 46 -8.29 -64.71 42.22
N SER A 47 -8.07 -64.48 40.95
CA SER A 47 -8.54 -63.27 40.27
C SER A 47 -10.02 -63.39 39.88
N LYS A 48 -10.84 -62.52 40.33
CA LYS A 48 -12.19 -62.27 39.77
C LYS A 48 -12.05 -61.76 38.34
N PRO A 49 -12.86 -62.20 37.36
CA PRO A 49 -12.81 -61.67 36.03
C PRO A 49 -13.27 -60.23 36.02
N SER A 50 -12.38 -59.34 35.67
CA SER A 50 -12.71 -57.91 35.48
C SER A 50 -13.53 -57.76 34.19
N LEU A 51 -14.65 -57.07 34.34
CA LEU A 51 -15.57 -56.66 33.23
C LEU A 51 -14.93 -55.66 32.21
N SER A 52 -13.61 -55.70 32.06
CA SER A 52 -12.89 -54.83 31.13
C SER A 52 -12.60 -55.45 29.77
N ALA A 53 -13.04 -56.65 29.47
CA ALA A 53 -12.74 -57.36 28.22
C ALA A 53 -13.77 -57.16 27.08
N ILE A 54 -14.79 -56.30 27.28
CA ILE A 54 -15.81 -56.03 26.23
C ILE A 54 -15.69 -54.60 25.65
N SER A 55 -14.66 -53.83 25.97
CA SER A 55 -14.47 -52.48 25.38
C SER A 55 -13.42 -52.45 24.24
N GLY A 56 -13.11 -53.57 23.62
CA GLY A 56 -12.04 -53.73 22.59
C GLY A 56 -12.47 -53.42 21.16
N VAL A 57 -13.65 -52.88 20.90
CA VAL A 57 -14.01 -52.37 19.57
C VAL A 57 -14.39 -50.88 19.72
N ARG A 58 -13.43 -50.05 20.13
CA ARG A 58 -13.50 -48.65 19.73
C ARG A 58 -13.22 -48.65 18.23
N MET A 59 -14.25 -48.69 17.40
CA MET A 59 -14.19 -48.09 16.08
C MET A 59 -13.65 -46.70 16.34
N ALA A 60 -12.41 -46.46 15.94
CA ALA A 60 -11.85 -45.15 15.84
C ALA A 60 -12.76 -44.40 14.85
N ALA A 61 -13.79 -43.72 15.38
CA ALA A 61 -14.53 -42.78 14.57
C ALA A 61 -13.48 -41.82 14.03
N SER A 62 -13.16 -41.96 12.76
CA SER A 62 -12.25 -41.08 12.05
C SER A 62 -12.86 -39.69 12.25
N ASP A 63 -12.21 -38.83 13.06
CA ASP A 63 -12.59 -37.46 13.20
C ASP A 63 -12.45 -36.84 11.81
N PRO A 64 -13.54 -36.58 11.09
CA PRO A 64 -13.48 -36.16 9.69
C PRO A 64 -12.72 -34.83 9.55
N LEU A 65 -12.68 -34.03 10.63
CA LEU A 65 -11.90 -32.79 10.68
C LEU A 65 -10.39 -33.07 10.81
N ARG A 66 -10.02 -34.13 11.55
CA ARG A 66 -8.61 -34.54 11.62
C ARG A 66 -8.10 -35.10 10.30
N ASP A 67 -8.93 -35.91 9.62
CA ASP A 67 -8.57 -36.46 8.33
C ASP A 67 -8.52 -35.37 7.24
N LEU A 68 -9.47 -34.45 7.25
CA LEU A 68 -9.43 -33.28 6.37
C LEU A 68 -8.16 -32.45 6.63
N ARG A 69 -7.84 -32.16 7.90
CA ARG A 69 -6.63 -31.44 8.28
C ARG A 69 -5.35 -32.14 7.79
N ARG A 70 -5.26 -33.48 7.95
CA ARG A 70 -4.11 -34.23 7.42
C ARG A 70 -4.03 -34.18 5.90
N ARG A 71 -5.17 -34.26 5.21
CA ARG A 71 -5.22 -34.17 3.74
C ARG A 71 -4.82 -32.78 3.24
N LEU A 72 -5.14 -31.73 4.00
CA LEU A 72 -4.77 -30.34 3.66
C LEU A 72 -3.35 -29.96 4.12
N ASP A 73 -2.75 -30.70 5.07
CA ASP A 73 -1.40 -30.42 5.59
C ASP A 73 -0.31 -31.03 4.69
N ASN A 74 -0.41 -30.73 3.38
CA ASN A 74 0.58 -31.08 2.37
C ASN A 74 0.68 -29.93 1.34
N PRO A 75 1.73 -29.85 0.52
CA PRO A 75 1.92 -28.71 -0.40
C PRO A 75 0.74 -28.47 -1.34
N PHE A 76 0.10 -29.51 -1.87
CA PHE A 76 -1.03 -29.36 -2.79
C PHE A 76 -2.31 -28.90 -2.07
N GLY A 77 -2.59 -29.44 -0.88
CA GLY A 77 -3.73 -29.03 -0.07
C GLY A 77 -3.62 -27.55 0.34
N VAL A 78 -2.44 -27.14 0.81
CA VAL A 78 -2.17 -25.73 1.15
C VAL A 78 -2.31 -24.81 -0.06
N THR A 79 -1.83 -25.26 -1.23
CA THR A 79 -1.96 -24.51 -2.50
C THR A 79 -3.43 -24.31 -2.87
N ALA A 80 -4.26 -25.36 -2.75
CA ALA A 80 -5.69 -25.28 -3.03
C ALA A 80 -6.38 -24.31 -2.06
N VAL A 81 -6.07 -24.40 -0.77
CA VAL A 81 -6.61 -23.45 0.24
C VAL A 81 -6.20 -22.02 -0.07
N ALA A 82 -4.93 -21.78 -0.43
CA ALA A 82 -4.44 -20.45 -0.78
C ALA A 82 -5.12 -19.92 -2.05
N PHE A 83 -5.36 -20.77 -3.05
CA PHE A 83 -6.10 -20.39 -4.25
C PHE A 83 -7.54 -19.99 -3.93
N LEU A 84 -8.25 -20.81 -3.16
CA LEU A 84 -9.64 -20.53 -2.73
C LEU A 84 -9.72 -19.25 -1.89
N LEU A 85 -8.76 -19.03 -1.01
CA LEU A 85 -8.67 -17.78 -0.25
C LEU A 85 -8.43 -16.57 -1.18
N GLY A 86 -7.60 -16.72 -2.20
CA GLY A 86 -7.38 -15.69 -3.21
C GLY A 86 -8.66 -15.38 -4.01
N LEU A 87 -9.43 -16.42 -4.39
CA LEU A 87 -10.73 -16.21 -5.04
C LEU A 87 -11.69 -15.44 -4.12
N LEU A 88 -11.72 -15.78 -2.83
CA LEU A 88 -12.55 -15.08 -1.84
C LEU A 88 -12.14 -13.62 -1.67
N LEU A 89 -10.85 -13.31 -1.74
CA LEU A 89 -10.34 -11.94 -1.60
C LEU A 89 -10.57 -11.10 -2.86
N PHE A 90 -10.39 -11.68 -4.06
CA PHE A 90 -10.28 -10.86 -5.26
C PHE A 90 -11.52 -10.88 -6.16
N LEU A 91 -12.34 -11.93 -6.15
CA LEU A 91 -13.51 -12.01 -7.05
C LEU A 91 -14.69 -11.15 -6.64
N PRO A 92 -15.08 -11.07 -5.35
CA PRO A 92 -16.30 -10.36 -5.00
C PRO A 92 -16.21 -8.87 -5.33
N GLY A 93 -17.28 -8.32 -5.89
CA GLY A 93 -17.41 -6.89 -6.13
C GLY A 93 -16.52 -6.32 -7.26
N LEU A 94 -15.97 -7.12 -8.18
CA LEU A 94 -15.13 -6.62 -9.29
C LEU A 94 -15.85 -5.60 -10.18
N GLY A 95 -17.17 -5.73 -10.38
CA GLY A 95 -17.98 -4.80 -11.14
C GLY A 95 -18.66 -3.72 -10.31
N SER A 96 -18.46 -3.68 -8.97
CA SER A 96 -19.14 -2.72 -8.11
C SER A 96 -18.57 -1.30 -8.19
N PHE A 97 -17.43 -1.12 -8.82
CA PHE A 97 -16.76 0.18 -8.97
C PHE A 97 -16.26 0.39 -10.40
N GLY A 98 -16.31 1.66 -10.86
CA GLY A 98 -15.94 2.03 -12.21
C GLY A 98 -14.43 1.99 -12.47
N PHE A 99 -14.05 2.07 -13.75
CA PHE A 99 -12.64 2.19 -14.15
C PHE A 99 -12.04 3.51 -13.69
N TRP A 100 -10.82 3.46 -13.15
CA TRP A 100 -10.11 4.64 -12.67
C TRP A 100 -9.39 5.37 -13.80
N GLU A 101 -9.63 6.67 -13.87
CA GLU A 101 -9.02 7.57 -14.85
C GLU A 101 -7.64 8.05 -14.36
N PRO A 102 -6.69 8.20 -15.28
CA PRO A 102 -6.72 7.86 -16.72
C PRO A 102 -6.23 6.43 -17.02
N TYR A 103 -5.82 5.66 -16.04
CA TYR A 103 -5.02 4.45 -16.21
C TYR A 103 -5.80 3.23 -16.67
N GLU A 104 -6.88 2.88 -15.95
CA GLU A 104 -7.68 1.73 -16.38
C GLU A 104 -8.35 2.02 -17.72
N THR A 105 -8.81 3.24 -17.96
CA THR A 105 -9.45 3.63 -19.22
C THR A 105 -8.50 3.61 -20.39
N THR A 106 -7.22 3.91 -20.21
CA THR A 106 -6.19 3.72 -21.26
C THR A 106 -6.08 2.27 -21.68
N ILE A 107 -6.14 1.34 -20.72
CA ILE A 107 -6.10 -0.09 -21.00
C ILE A 107 -7.38 -0.55 -21.67
N VAL A 108 -8.53 -0.08 -21.20
CA VAL A 108 -9.84 -0.40 -21.77
C VAL A 108 -9.91 0.04 -23.22
N ASP A 109 -9.42 1.24 -23.54
CA ASP A 109 -9.38 1.75 -24.92
C ASP A 109 -8.49 0.87 -25.82
N THR A 110 -7.29 0.53 -25.36
CA THR A 110 -6.37 -0.40 -26.02
C THR A 110 -7.02 -1.77 -26.25
N VAL A 111 -7.62 -2.35 -25.22
CA VAL A 111 -8.28 -3.66 -25.29
C VAL A 111 -9.48 -3.63 -26.24
N SER A 112 -10.26 -2.54 -26.20
CA SER A 112 -11.40 -2.34 -27.09
C SER A 112 -10.98 -2.30 -28.57
N ALA A 113 -9.94 -1.51 -28.90
CA ALA A 113 -9.42 -1.42 -30.26
C ALA A 113 -8.94 -2.78 -30.77
N HIS A 114 -8.08 -3.46 -30.00
CA HIS A 114 -7.55 -4.78 -30.38
C HIS A 114 -8.64 -5.87 -30.43
N SER A 115 -9.66 -5.79 -29.58
CA SER A 115 -10.76 -6.76 -29.61
C SER A 115 -11.59 -6.66 -30.89
N LYS A 116 -11.67 -5.48 -31.49
CA LYS A 116 -12.34 -5.20 -32.78
C LYS A 116 -11.46 -5.46 -34.00
N GLY A 117 -10.19 -5.88 -33.79
CA GLY A 117 -9.27 -6.18 -34.89
C GLY A 117 -8.43 -4.99 -35.36
N ASP A 118 -8.46 -3.87 -34.67
CA ASP A 118 -7.63 -2.71 -34.97
C ASP A 118 -6.21 -2.95 -34.42
N ALA A 119 -5.31 -3.45 -35.29
CA ALA A 119 -3.92 -3.70 -34.96
C ALA A 119 -3.10 -2.40 -34.83
N ALA A 120 -3.58 -1.28 -35.39
CA ALA A 120 -2.97 0.03 -35.31
C ALA A 120 -3.48 0.85 -34.12
N GLY A 121 -4.37 0.27 -33.32
CA GLY A 121 -4.90 0.90 -32.12
C GLY A 121 -3.82 1.29 -31.10
N PRO A 122 -4.18 2.13 -30.10
CA PRO A 122 -3.24 2.65 -29.15
C PRO A 122 -2.45 1.52 -28.46
N THR A 123 -1.14 1.62 -28.48
CA THR A 123 -0.25 0.68 -27.77
C THR A 123 -0.32 0.95 -26.28
N SER A 124 -0.70 -0.06 -25.52
CA SER A 124 -0.74 0.03 -24.07
C SER A 124 0.67 -0.05 -23.49
N ALA A 125 0.91 0.76 -22.47
CA ALA A 125 2.07 0.68 -21.62
C ALA A 125 2.15 -0.60 -20.77
N HIS A 126 1.28 -1.58 -20.96
CA HIS A 126 1.15 -2.77 -20.13
C HIS A 126 1.86 -4.00 -20.69
N PRO A 127 2.17 -4.98 -19.83
CA PRO A 127 2.78 -6.22 -20.27
C PRO A 127 2.00 -6.88 -21.40
N MET A 128 2.70 -7.33 -22.42
CA MET A 128 2.10 -7.94 -23.62
C MET A 128 1.17 -9.11 -23.27
N LEU A 129 1.56 -9.94 -22.31
CA LEU A 129 0.73 -11.07 -21.87
C LEU A 129 -0.58 -10.62 -21.24
N GLN A 130 -0.53 -9.61 -20.36
CA GLN A 130 -1.72 -9.04 -19.74
C GLN A 130 -2.70 -8.50 -20.78
N THR A 131 -2.21 -7.68 -21.72
CA THR A 131 -3.04 -7.11 -22.80
C THR A 131 -3.72 -8.22 -23.61
N ARG A 132 -2.98 -9.27 -23.98
CA ARG A 132 -3.55 -10.43 -24.70
C ARG A 132 -4.65 -11.15 -23.91
N ILE A 133 -4.41 -11.38 -22.61
CA ILE A 133 -5.41 -12.00 -21.72
C ILE A 133 -6.68 -11.14 -21.66
N LEU A 134 -6.51 -9.82 -21.50
CA LEU A 134 -7.65 -8.89 -21.43
C LEU A 134 -8.43 -8.79 -22.75
N VAL A 135 -7.74 -8.81 -23.89
CA VAL A 135 -8.39 -8.87 -25.21
C VAL A 135 -9.22 -10.14 -25.37
N GLN A 136 -8.72 -11.29 -24.94
CA GLN A 136 -9.50 -12.54 -24.97
C GLN A 136 -10.70 -12.47 -24.02
N ALA A 137 -10.52 -11.93 -22.82
CA ALA A 137 -11.63 -11.71 -21.90
C ALA A 137 -12.69 -10.79 -22.48
N ALA A 138 -12.30 -9.68 -23.14
CA ALA A 138 -13.22 -8.78 -23.82
C ALA A 138 -14.01 -9.47 -24.95
N LYS A 139 -13.36 -10.34 -25.73
CA LYS A 139 -14.01 -11.11 -26.79
C LYS A 139 -15.00 -12.14 -26.28
N LEU A 140 -14.70 -12.78 -25.14
CA LEU A 140 -15.51 -13.86 -24.57
C LEU A 140 -16.63 -13.35 -23.66
N LEU A 141 -16.36 -12.32 -22.86
CA LEU A 141 -17.22 -11.85 -21.78
C LEU A 141 -17.77 -10.43 -22.00
N GLY A 142 -17.32 -9.77 -23.07
CA GLY A 142 -17.66 -8.39 -23.34
C GLY A 142 -16.81 -7.36 -22.61
N LEU A 143 -17.03 -6.08 -22.95
CA LEU A 143 -16.34 -4.93 -22.35
C LEU A 143 -17.14 -4.44 -21.14
N SER A 144 -16.81 -4.95 -19.96
CA SER A 144 -17.37 -4.49 -18.69
C SER A 144 -16.31 -4.51 -17.59
N GLU A 145 -16.53 -3.78 -16.49
CA GLU A 145 -15.57 -3.68 -15.40
C GLU A 145 -15.23 -5.05 -14.82
N TRP A 146 -16.23 -5.90 -14.57
CA TRP A 146 -15.98 -7.22 -14.01
C TRP A 146 -15.28 -8.16 -15.00
N ALA A 147 -15.69 -8.12 -16.28
CA ALA A 147 -15.15 -9.01 -17.30
C ALA A 147 -13.65 -8.78 -17.54
N LEU A 148 -13.22 -7.51 -17.54
CA LEU A 148 -11.81 -7.19 -17.72
C LEU A 148 -10.97 -7.40 -16.45
N ARG A 149 -11.55 -7.24 -15.26
CA ARG A 149 -10.84 -7.46 -13.99
C ARG A 149 -10.78 -8.93 -13.59
N LEU A 150 -11.71 -9.77 -14.06
CA LEU A 150 -11.78 -11.19 -13.71
C LEU A 150 -10.47 -11.94 -13.96
N PRO A 151 -9.81 -11.84 -15.12
CA PRO A 151 -8.55 -12.54 -15.36
C PRO A 151 -7.45 -12.14 -14.37
N LEU A 152 -7.39 -10.88 -13.97
CA LEU A 152 -6.39 -10.39 -13.03
C LEU A 152 -6.66 -10.89 -11.61
N ALA A 153 -7.91 -10.98 -11.20
CA ALA A 153 -8.31 -11.58 -9.93
C ALA A 153 -7.95 -13.07 -9.87
N LEU A 154 -8.15 -13.82 -10.98
CA LEU A 154 -7.74 -15.22 -11.09
C LEU A 154 -6.21 -15.36 -11.05
N LEU A 155 -5.48 -14.49 -11.73
CA LEU A 155 -4.02 -14.43 -11.65
C LEU A 155 -3.54 -14.09 -10.25
N GLY A 156 -4.20 -13.16 -9.56
CA GLY A 156 -3.91 -12.85 -8.16
C GLY A 156 -4.06 -14.08 -7.25
N ALA A 157 -5.17 -14.81 -7.39
CA ALA A 157 -5.39 -16.06 -6.65
C ALA A 157 -4.34 -17.12 -6.99
N LEU A 158 -3.96 -17.23 -8.27
CA LEU A 158 -2.90 -18.13 -8.72
C LEU A 158 -1.53 -17.71 -8.15
N GLY A 159 -1.25 -16.42 -8.05
CA GLY A 159 -0.04 -15.91 -7.40
C GLY A 159 0.05 -16.29 -5.92
N MET A 160 -1.06 -16.18 -5.18
CA MET A 160 -1.14 -16.67 -3.80
C MET A 160 -0.90 -18.19 -3.72
N ALA A 161 -1.49 -18.95 -4.62
CA ALA A 161 -1.28 -20.40 -4.72
C ALA A 161 0.18 -20.74 -5.03
N ALA A 162 0.83 -20.00 -5.92
CA ALA A 162 2.22 -20.20 -6.30
C ALA A 162 3.18 -19.99 -5.11
N VAL A 163 3.04 -18.89 -4.36
CA VAL A 163 3.88 -18.67 -3.18
C VAL A 163 3.58 -19.67 -2.07
N ALA A 164 2.32 -20.10 -1.92
CA ALA A 164 1.93 -21.14 -0.96
C ALA A 164 2.60 -22.47 -1.29
N PHE A 165 2.59 -22.85 -2.56
CA PHE A 165 3.24 -24.06 -3.06
C PHE A 165 4.75 -23.99 -2.84
N ALA A 166 5.41 -22.89 -3.25
CA ALA A 166 6.84 -22.72 -3.07
C ALA A 166 7.26 -22.83 -1.61
N ALA A 167 6.61 -22.06 -0.72
CA ALA A 167 6.93 -22.06 0.70
C ALA A 167 6.67 -23.43 1.37
N SER A 168 5.62 -24.14 0.94
CA SER A 168 5.31 -25.46 1.48
C SER A 168 6.37 -26.50 1.11
N TRP A 169 6.96 -26.42 -0.07
CA TRP A 169 8.06 -27.29 -0.51
C TRP A 169 9.39 -26.92 0.14
N LEU A 170 9.73 -25.64 0.21
CA LEU A 170 11.01 -25.17 0.72
C LEU A 170 11.09 -25.26 2.25
N TRP A 171 9.98 -25.02 2.94
CA TRP A 171 9.95 -25.04 4.41
C TRP A 171 8.89 -26.03 4.91
N ARG A 172 7.66 -25.57 5.09
CA ARG A 172 6.57 -26.32 5.72
C ARG A 172 5.22 -25.88 5.16
N PRO A 173 4.18 -26.72 5.21
CA PRO A 173 2.83 -26.35 4.80
C PRO A 173 2.31 -25.07 5.45
N ARG A 174 2.57 -24.86 6.74
CA ARG A 174 2.17 -23.63 7.46
C ARG A 174 2.83 -22.35 6.91
N SER A 175 4.11 -22.46 6.51
CA SER A 175 4.80 -21.35 5.85
C SER A 175 4.11 -20.95 4.55
N GLY A 176 3.54 -21.92 3.83
CA GLY A 176 2.76 -21.69 2.62
C GLY A 176 1.52 -20.82 2.87
N ILE A 177 0.74 -21.14 3.91
CA ILE A 177 -0.45 -20.35 4.26
C ILE A 177 -0.08 -18.91 4.62
N TYR A 178 0.95 -18.71 5.45
CA TYR A 178 1.39 -17.37 5.84
C TYR A 178 1.96 -16.57 4.67
N ALA A 179 2.70 -17.22 3.76
CA ALA A 179 3.19 -16.57 2.55
C ALA A 179 2.04 -16.11 1.65
N ALA A 180 1.03 -16.97 1.44
CA ALA A 180 -0.16 -16.63 0.66
C ALA A 180 -0.92 -15.46 1.27
N ILE A 181 -1.16 -15.49 2.58
CA ILE A 181 -1.87 -14.39 3.28
C ILE A 181 -1.02 -13.11 3.19
N ALA A 182 0.29 -13.18 3.41
CA ALA A 182 1.16 -12.02 3.32
C ALA A 182 1.14 -11.37 1.92
N LEU A 183 1.15 -12.19 0.87
CA LEU A 183 1.04 -11.68 -0.51
C LEU A 183 -0.34 -11.08 -0.76
N GLY A 184 -1.41 -11.86 -0.52
CA GLY A 184 -2.77 -11.49 -0.89
C GLY A 184 -3.32 -10.29 -0.11
N THR A 185 -2.82 -10.05 1.10
CA THR A 185 -3.24 -8.93 1.95
C THR A 185 -2.26 -7.75 1.92
N SER A 186 -1.18 -7.84 1.15
CA SER A 186 -0.29 -6.69 0.93
C SER A 186 -0.98 -5.65 0.05
N ALA A 187 -0.88 -4.38 0.43
CA ALA A 187 -1.65 -3.29 -0.19
C ALA A 187 -1.50 -3.25 -1.72
N SER A 188 -0.27 -3.31 -2.22
CA SER A 188 -0.03 -3.23 -3.67
C SER A 188 -0.59 -4.44 -4.42
N PHE A 189 -0.38 -5.65 -3.92
CA PHE A 189 -0.87 -6.86 -4.60
C PHE A 189 -2.40 -6.93 -4.59
N LEU A 190 -3.02 -6.57 -3.46
CA LEU A 190 -4.47 -6.52 -3.31
C LEU A 190 -5.12 -5.58 -4.34
N PHE A 191 -4.62 -4.34 -4.44
CA PHE A 191 -5.13 -3.39 -5.42
C PHE A 191 -4.91 -3.86 -6.86
N GLN A 192 -3.70 -4.35 -7.17
CA GLN A 192 -3.34 -4.74 -8.53
C GLN A 192 -4.06 -6.01 -9.02
N ALA A 193 -4.45 -6.90 -8.10
CA ALA A 193 -5.26 -8.06 -8.45
C ALA A 193 -6.72 -7.70 -8.80
N ARG A 194 -7.15 -6.49 -8.47
CA ARG A 194 -8.53 -6.02 -8.67
C ARG A 194 -8.67 -4.85 -9.64
N GLN A 195 -7.54 -4.36 -10.19
CA GLN A 195 -7.50 -3.23 -11.12
C GLN A 195 -6.63 -3.55 -12.34
N LEU A 196 -6.91 -2.91 -13.47
CA LEU A 196 -6.26 -3.23 -14.74
C LEU A 196 -4.78 -2.78 -14.82
N GLY A 197 -4.41 -1.74 -14.10
CA GLY A 197 -3.13 -1.04 -14.24
C GLY A 197 -1.95 -1.65 -13.52
N GLY A 198 -2.05 -2.88 -13.02
CA GLY A 198 -1.06 -3.43 -12.11
C GLY A 198 -0.08 -4.42 -12.70
N ASP A 199 0.90 -4.81 -11.88
CA ASP A 199 1.94 -5.78 -12.22
C ASP A 199 1.59 -7.22 -11.77
N VAL A 200 0.32 -7.48 -11.44
CA VAL A 200 -0.12 -8.78 -10.91
C VAL A 200 0.22 -9.95 -11.84
N THR A 201 0.12 -9.74 -13.16
CA THR A 201 0.50 -10.75 -14.15
C THR A 201 1.99 -11.09 -14.05
N SER A 202 2.84 -10.07 -13.96
CA SER A 202 4.29 -10.22 -13.81
C SER A 202 4.67 -10.89 -12.49
N MET A 203 4.06 -10.46 -11.38
CA MET A 203 4.27 -11.04 -10.06
C MET A 203 3.84 -12.51 -10.01
N THR A 204 2.71 -12.85 -10.61
CA THR A 204 2.20 -14.22 -10.63
C THR A 204 3.08 -15.13 -11.50
N MET A 205 3.50 -14.68 -12.68
CA MET A 205 4.35 -15.48 -13.55
C MET A 205 5.73 -15.73 -12.92
N THR A 206 6.35 -14.73 -12.30
CA THR A 206 7.61 -14.92 -11.56
C THR A 206 7.44 -15.80 -10.33
N ALA A 207 6.33 -15.69 -9.61
CA ALA A 207 6.00 -16.59 -8.50
C ALA A 207 5.84 -18.05 -8.96
N LEU A 208 5.26 -18.30 -10.13
CA LEU A 208 5.15 -19.63 -10.72
C LEU A 208 6.51 -20.21 -11.10
N VAL A 209 7.44 -19.39 -11.61
CA VAL A 209 8.80 -19.87 -11.90
C VAL A 209 9.44 -20.44 -10.63
N ILE A 210 9.44 -19.67 -9.54
CA ILE A 210 10.03 -20.14 -8.29
C ILE A 210 9.21 -21.28 -7.65
N ALA A 211 7.90 -21.29 -7.82
CA ALA A 211 7.04 -22.37 -7.34
C ALA A 211 7.42 -23.71 -7.98
N PHE A 212 7.66 -23.73 -9.27
CA PHE A 212 8.07 -24.96 -9.95
C PHE A 212 9.56 -25.32 -9.77
N LEU A 213 10.41 -24.34 -9.44
CA LEU A 213 11.78 -24.59 -9.03
C LEU A 213 11.90 -25.07 -7.57
N ALA A 214 10.94 -24.77 -6.72
CA ALA A 214 10.98 -25.14 -5.30
C ALA A 214 11.08 -26.65 -5.05
N PRO A 215 10.33 -27.54 -5.73
CA PRO A 215 10.51 -28.99 -5.63
C PRO A 215 11.90 -29.44 -6.10
N VAL A 216 12.48 -28.75 -7.08
CA VAL A 216 13.84 -29.06 -7.57
C VAL A 216 14.88 -28.75 -6.49
N ILE A 217 14.78 -27.57 -5.88
CA ILE A 217 15.65 -27.13 -4.76
C ILE A 217 15.48 -28.07 -3.55
N ALA A 218 14.24 -28.44 -3.23
CA ALA A 218 13.92 -29.30 -2.08
C ALA A 218 14.24 -30.79 -2.30
N SER A 219 14.63 -31.22 -3.51
CA SER A 219 14.91 -32.63 -3.82
C SER A 219 16.23 -33.10 -3.20
N THR A 220 16.19 -34.16 -2.42
CA THR A 220 17.34 -34.89 -1.90
C THR A 220 17.52 -36.19 -2.66
N GLU A 221 18.58 -36.91 -2.43
CA GLU A 221 19.15 -38.05 -3.17
C GLU A 221 18.23 -39.00 -3.99
N GLU A 222 17.02 -39.27 -3.53
CA GLU A 222 16.13 -40.24 -4.20
C GLU A 222 15.16 -39.66 -5.25
N ARG A 223 15.13 -38.36 -5.46
CA ARG A 223 14.06 -37.68 -6.20
C ARG A 223 14.43 -37.12 -7.57
N SER A 224 15.61 -37.41 -8.06
CA SER A 224 16.10 -36.81 -9.32
C SER A 224 15.12 -37.02 -10.51
N LYS A 225 14.46 -38.19 -10.58
CA LYS A 225 13.48 -38.46 -11.64
C LYS A 225 12.25 -37.58 -11.62
N ARG A 226 11.75 -37.20 -10.44
CA ARG A 226 10.59 -36.28 -10.31
C ARG A 226 10.96 -34.83 -10.49
N ALA A 227 12.19 -34.43 -10.21
CA ALA A 227 12.67 -33.07 -10.44
C ALA A 227 12.55 -32.68 -11.92
N TRP A 228 12.81 -33.58 -12.82
CA TRP A 228 12.71 -33.38 -14.26
C TRP A 228 11.29 -33.05 -14.75
N LEU A 229 10.24 -33.44 -14.01
CA LEU A 229 8.86 -33.10 -14.33
C LEU A 229 8.55 -31.59 -14.05
N TRP A 230 9.27 -30.99 -13.12
CA TRP A 230 9.02 -29.60 -12.72
C TRP A 230 9.77 -28.57 -13.59
N LEU A 231 10.88 -28.97 -14.20
CA LEU A 231 11.67 -28.08 -15.07
C LEU A 231 10.90 -27.60 -16.31
N PRO A 232 10.14 -28.46 -17.04
CA PRO A 232 9.30 -28.00 -18.14
C PRO A 232 8.21 -27.02 -17.69
N LEU A 233 7.63 -27.22 -16.51
CA LEU A 233 6.64 -26.28 -15.94
C LEU A 233 7.28 -24.96 -15.54
N ALA A 234 8.49 -24.99 -14.97
CA ALA A 234 9.26 -23.78 -14.69
C ALA A 234 9.62 -23.03 -15.98
N ALA A 235 9.98 -23.76 -17.05
CA ALA A 235 10.26 -23.16 -18.35
C ALA A 235 9.00 -22.52 -18.97
N ALA A 236 7.85 -23.20 -18.91
CA ALA A 236 6.58 -22.65 -19.37
C ALA A 236 6.16 -21.39 -18.58
N ALA A 237 6.31 -21.42 -17.25
CA ALA A 237 6.12 -20.23 -16.41
C ALA A 237 7.14 -19.13 -16.76
N GLY A 238 8.38 -19.49 -17.07
CA GLY A 238 9.42 -18.60 -17.54
C GLY A 238 9.07 -17.89 -18.85
N LEU A 239 8.44 -18.58 -19.81
CA LEU A 239 7.90 -17.93 -21.01
C LEU A 239 6.80 -16.93 -20.66
N GLY A 240 5.89 -17.29 -19.76
CA GLY A 240 4.87 -16.37 -19.27
C GLY A 240 5.47 -15.13 -18.58
N ALA A 241 6.50 -15.33 -17.78
CA ALA A 241 7.22 -14.26 -17.12
C ALA A 241 7.99 -13.38 -18.12
N HIS A 242 8.61 -13.99 -19.16
CA HIS A 242 9.24 -13.23 -20.24
C HIS A 242 8.25 -12.31 -20.95
N PHE A 243 7.07 -12.81 -21.33
CA PHE A 243 6.03 -11.99 -21.99
C PHE A 243 5.32 -11.01 -21.05
N SER A 244 5.55 -11.10 -19.74
CA SER A 244 4.97 -10.18 -18.74
C SER A 244 5.91 -9.07 -18.32
N CYS A 245 7.18 -9.39 -18.00
CA CYS A 245 8.15 -8.46 -17.44
C CYS A 245 9.57 -8.60 -18.02
N GLY A 246 9.72 -9.33 -19.10
CA GLY A 246 11.03 -9.61 -19.72
C GLY A 246 11.80 -10.75 -19.06
N ALA A 247 12.74 -11.31 -19.79
CA ALA A 247 13.52 -12.46 -19.32
C ALA A 247 14.44 -12.10 -18.15
N LEU A 248 14.96 -10.86 -18.11
CA LEU A 248 15.88 -10.41 -17.05
C LEU A 248 15.21 -10.47 -15.68
N ILE A 249 14.05 -9.86 -15.52
CA ILE A 249 13.32 -9.83 -14.24
C ILE A 249 12.55 -11.14 -14.01
N GLY A 250 11.88 -11.64 -15.04
CA GLY A 250 10.95 -12.76 -14.92
C GLY A 250 11.61 -14.12 -14.83
N VAL A 251 12.79 -14.27 -15.43
CA VAL A 251 13.48 -15.58 -15.55
C VAL A 251 14.83 -15.57 -14.84
N ALA A 252 15.71 -14.63 -15.19
CA ALA A 252 17.08 -14.64 -14.67
C ALA A 252 17.15 -14.50 -13.15
N LEU A 253 16.36 -13.62 -12.54
CA LEU A 253 16.39 -13.41 -11.10
C LEU A 253 15.92 -14.63 -10.29
N PRO A 254 14.77 -15.28 -10.59
CA PRO A 254 14.39 -16.54 -9.93
C PRO A 254 15.40 -17.67 -10.18
N CYS A 255 15.95 -17.79 -11.40
CA CYS A 255 16.97 -18.79 -11.73
C CYS A 255 18.28 -18.55 -10.96
N ALA A 256 18.70 -17.30 -10.78
CA ALA A 256 19.88 -16.96 -9.98
C ALA A 256 19.71 -17.42 -8.52
N GLY A 257 18.53 -17.15 -7.92
CA GLY A 257 18.19 -17.64 -6.59
C GLY A 257 18.23 -19.15 -6.47
N ALA A 258 17.62 -19.86 -7.41
CA ALA A 258 17.60 -21.31 -7.43
C ALA A 258 19.00 -21.91 -7.67
N ALA A 259 19.78 -21.35 -8.59
CA ALA A 259 21.16 -21.77 -8.85
C ALA A 259 22.03 -21.59 -7.60
N ALA A 260 21.93 -20.42 -6.93
CA ALA A 260 22.68 -20.15 -5.70
C ALA A 260 22.33 -21.16 -4.60
N ALA A 261 21.06 -21.51 -4.44
CA ALA A 261 20.62 -22.52 -3.47
C ALA A 261 21.19 -23.90 -3.78
N LEU A 262 21.13 -24.34 -5.04
CA LEU A 262 21.67 -25.64 -5.46
C LEU A 262 23.19 -25.67 -5.31
N LEU A 263 23.90 -24.62 -5.72
CA LEU A 263 25.36 -24.50 -5.54
C LEU A 263 25.74 -24.49 -4.05
N ALA A 264 25.00 -23.75 -3.21
CA ALA A 264 25.20 -23.79 -1.78
C ALA A 264 25.00 -25.20 -1.22
N GLY A 265 23.95 -25.92 -1.66
CA GLY A 265 23.70 -27.31 -1.24
C GLY A 265 24.75 -28.31 -1.67
N LEU A 266 25.38 -28.10 -2.83
CA LEU A 266 26.48 -28.90 -3.32
C LEU A 266 27.81 -28.63 -2.60
N LEU A 267 28.02 -27.40 -2.15
CA LEU A 267 29.28 -26.98 -1.52
C LEU A 267 29.24 -27.10 0.01
N LEU A 268 28.12 -26.73 0.63
CA LEU A 268 27.98 -26.75 2.08
C LEU A 268 27.74 -28.17 2.61
N ARG A 269 28.21 -28.39 3.84
CA ARG A 269 28.04 -29.66 4.54
C ARG A 269 27.15 -29.49 5.76
N ASP A 270 26.38 -30.51 6.09
CA ASP A 270 25.55 -30.54 7.28
C ASP A 270 26.41 -30.84 8.56
N ALA A 271 25.77 -30.89 9.72
CA ALA A 271 26.42 -31.21 11.01
C ALA A 271 27.08 -32.61 11.02
N HIS A 272 26.71 -33.46 10.11
CA HIS A 272 27.29 -34.84 9.96
C HIS A 272 28.37 -34.87 8.88
N ASN A 273 28.88 -33.73 8.46
CA ASN A 273 29.90 -33.58 7.41
C ASN A 273 29.46 -34.11 6.04
N LYS A 274 28.14 -34.35 5.82
CA LYS A 274 27.57 -34.76 4.51
C LYS A 274 27.16 -33.51 3.73
N ARG A 275 27.32 -33.54 2.40
CA ARG A 275 26.81 -32.49 1.52
C ARG A 275 25.28 -32.43 1.63
N MET A 276 24.73 -31.21 1.67
CA MET A 276 23.29 -31.02 1.76
C MET A 276 22.54 -31.53 0.53
N ILE A 277 23.19 -31.48 -0.63
CA ILE A 277 22.73 -32.08 -1.90
C ILE A 277 23.82 -33.00 -2.43
N ALA A 278 23.47 -34.21 -2.85
CA ALA A 278 24.43 -35.12 -3.44
C ALA A 278 25.00 -34.56 -4.76
N ALA A 279 26.31 -34.66 -4.95
CA ALA A 279 26.99 -34.19 -6.16
C ALA A 279 26.82 -35.21 -7.30
N THR A 280 25.56 -35.49 -7.66
CA THR A 280 25.25 -36.31 -8.82
C THR A 280 25.43 -35.52 -10.12
N PRO A 281 25.75 -36.15 -11.26
CA PRO A 281 25.80 -35.44 -12.53
C PRO A 281 24.51 -34.67 -12.85
N ALA A 282 23.36 -35.21 -12.49
CA ALA A 282 22.06 -34.55 -12.69
C ALA A 282 21.94 -33.25 -11.86
N ASN A 283 22.28 -33.27 -10.57
CA ASN A 283 22.22 -32.10 -9.71
C ASN A 283 23.23 -31.03 -10.14
N LEU A 284 24.43 -31.43 -10.55
CA LEU A 284 25.45 -30.55 -11.12
C LEU A 284 24.96 -29.88 -12.42
N SER A 285 24.37 -30.69 -13.32
CA SER A 285 23.84 -30.18 -14.60
C SER A 285 22.69 -29.18 -14.39
N ILE A 286 21.78 -29.47 -13.47
CA ILE A 286 20.66 -28.56 -13.16
C ILE A 286 21.19 -27.25 -12.58
N ALA A 287 22.10 -27.31 -11.58
CA ALA A 287 22.69 -26.12 -10.98
C ALA A 287 23.47 -25.29 -12.01
N ALA A 288 24.30 -25.94 -12.82
CA ALA A 288 25.05 -25.27 -13.88
C ALA A 288 24.15 -24.69 -14.97
N GLY A 289 23.10 -25.41 -15.36
CA GLY A 289 22.12 -24.94 -16.35
C GLY A 289 21.36 -23.69 -15.87
N LEU A 290 20.84 -23.69 -14.63
CA LEU A 290 20.17 -22.52 -14.07
C LEU A 290 21.12 -21.34 -13.89
N ALA A 291 22.37 -21.59 -13.46
CA ALA A 291 23.40 -20.57 -13.38
C ALA A 291 23.74 -19.99 -14.76
N ALA A 292 23.89 -20.83 -15.77
CA ALA A 292 24.15 -20.40 -17.15
C ALA A 292 23.00 -19.56 -17.71
N VAL A 293 21.74 -19.96 -17.50
CA VAL A 293 20.56 -19.17 -17.89
C VAL A 293 20.55 -17.81 -17.20
N ALA A 294 20.77 -17.79 -15.88
CA ALA A 294 20.79 -16.54 -15.12
C ALA A 294 21.90 -15.60 -15.56
N LEU A 295 23.12 -16.12 -15.75
CA LEU A 295 24.28 -15.35 -16.19
C LEU A 295 24.12 -14.84 -17.63
N PHE A 296 23.72 -15.72 -18.56
CA PHE A 296 23.55 -15.35 -19.96
C PHE A 296 22.52 -14.22 -20.11
N ILE A 297 21.31 -14.42 -19.54
CA ILE A 297 20.25 -13.42 -19.58
C ILE A 297 20.66 -12.17 -18.78
N GLY A 298 21.33 -12.36 -17.63
CA GLY A 298 21.79 -11.27 -16.78
C GLY A 298 22.81 -10.37 -17.47
N ILE A 299 23.84 -10.95 -18.10
CA ILE A 299 24.87 -10.20 -18.83
C ILE A 299 24.26 -9.50 -20.04
N TRP A 300 23.49 -10.24 -20.86
CA TRP A 300 22.84 -9.62 -22.03
C TRP A 300 21.89 -8.50 -21.63
N GLY A 301 21.02 -8.74 -20.63
CA GLY A 301 20.10 -7.71 -20.15
C GLY A 301 20.81 -6.49 -19.56
N TYR A 302 21.95 -6.69 -18.90
CA TYR A 302 22.78 -5.59 -18.41
C TYR A 302 23.39 -4.78 -19.55
N VAL A 303 24.00 -5.46 -20.55
CA VAL A 303 24.56 -4.80 -21.74
C VAL A 303 23.48 -4.00 -22.45
N ASP A 304 22.32 -4.59 -22.69
CA ASP A 304 21.19 -3.92 -23.33
C ASP A 304 20.69 -2.70 -22.51
N LEU A 305 20.61 -2.86 -21.18
CA LEU A 305 20.23 -1.79 -20.26
C LEU A 305 21.21 -0.62 -20.28
N VAL A 306 22.52 -0.89 -20.37
CA VAL A 306 23.56 0.12 -20.34
C VAL A 306 23.73 0.80 -21.69
N THR A 307 23.67 0.04 -22.79
CA THR A 307 23.97 0.54 -24.14
C THR A 307 22.80 1.18 -24.84
N ALA A 308 21.57 0.77 -24.52
CA ALA A 308 20.38 1.31 -25.18
C ALA A 308 20.18 2.81 -24.88
N PRO A 309 19.89 3.65 -25.90
CA PRO A 309 19.52 5.04 -25.71
C PRO A 309 18.31 5.18 -24.80
N ARG A 310 18.24 6.29 -24.02
CA ARG A 310 17.13 6.54 -23.08
C ARG A 310 15.77 6.54 -23.78
N ASP A 311 15.71 7.10 -24.96
CA ASP A 311 14.48 7.41 -25.68
C ASP A 311 14.12 6.36 -26.73
N ALA A 312 14.94 5.32 -26.91
CA ALA A 312 14.65 4.27 -27.88
C ALA A 312 13.55 3.32 -27.36
N PRO A 313 12.57 2.98 -28.20
CA PRO A 313 11.64 1.90 -27.88
C PRO A 313 12.44 0.60 -27.70
N ARG A 314 12.37 0.01 -26.53
CA ARG A 314 13.20 -1.13 -26.15
C ARG A 314 12.52 -2.41 -26.51
N TRP A 315 12.85 -2.91 -27.67
CA TRP A 315 12.37 -4.14 -28.25
C TRP A 315 13.38 -5.28 -28.19
N SER A 316 14.40 -5.21 -27.34
CA SER A 316 15.24 -6.38 -27.16
C SER A 316 14.39 -7.53 -26.63
N ALA A 317 14.61 -8.74 -27.11
CA ALA A 317 13.88 -9.92 -26.70
C ALA A 317 13.95 -10.17 -25.19
N ILE A 318 14.88 -9.56 -24.48
CA ILE A 318 15.14 -9.70 -23.05
C ILE A 318 14.39 -8.67 -22.22
N LEU A 319 14.24 -7.44 -22.77
CA LEU A 319 13.59 -6.30 -22.12
C LEU A 319 12.24 -5.93 -22.77
N ALA A 320 11.85 -6.60 -23.83
CA ALA A 320 10.82 -6.26 -24.81
C ALA A 320 9.41 -6.03 -24.29
N THR A 321 9.14 -6.35 -23.03
CA THR A 321 7.80 -6.22 -22.48
C THR A 321 7.68 -5.06 -21.53
N THR A 322 8.76 -4.36 -21.30
CA THR A 322 8.73 -3.21 -20.42
C THR A 322 8.38 -1.98 -21.18
N VAL A 323 7.31 -1.48 -20.82
CA VAL A 323 6.82 -0.27 -21.36
C VAL A 323 7.36 0.90 -20.56
N GLN A 324 7.77 1.90 -21.32
CA GLN A 324 8.04 3.21 -20.81
C GLN A 324 6.80 3.78 -20.13
N ARG A 325 6.80 3.77 -18.82
CA ARG A 325 5.82 4.48 -18.02
C ARG A 325 6.48 5.77 -17.56
N GLY A 326 6.18 6.89 -18.18
CA GLY A 326 6.65 8.20 -17.78
C GLY A 326 8.17 8.38 -17.90
N LEU A 327 8.62 8.87 -19.04
CA LEU A 327 10.03 9.19 -19.32
C LEU A 327 10.61 10.30 -18.43
N ASP A 328 9.75 11.09 -17.78
CA ASP A 328 10.15 12.36 -17.19
C ASP A 328 10.71 12.27 -15.77
N THR A 329 10.53 11.13 -15.08
CA THR A 329 10.98 11.00 -13.71
C THR A 329 12.03 9.89 -13.55
N GLN A 330 13.29 10.30 -13.38
CA GLN A 330 14.34 9.38 -12.93
C GLN A 330 14.05 8.95 -11.49
N GLN A 331 13.81 7.66 -11.31
CA GLN A 331 13.62 7.11 -9.97
C GLN A 331 14.97 6.99 -9.26
N GLY A 332 15.01 7.30 -7.97
CA GLY A 332 16.18 7.09 -7.12
C GLY A 332 16.35 5.62 -6.71
N PHE A 333 17.44 5.31 -6.00
CA PHE A 333 17.66 3.99 -5.39
C PHE A 333 16.62 3.64 -4.33
N ASP A 334 15.95 4.66 -3.77
CA ASP A 334 14.86 4.52 -2.83
C ASP A 334 13.56 3.98 -3.47
N TYR A 335 13.47 3.96 -4.81
CA TYR A 335 12.31 3.47 -5.54
C TYR A 335 11.85 2.08 -5.08
N VAL A 336 12.76 1.11 -5.03
CA VAL A 336 12.41 -0.26 -4.63
C VAL A 336 12.08 -0.33 -3.13
N VAL A 337 12.80 0.43 -2.28
CA VAL A 337 12.52 0.53 -0.85
C VAL A 337 11.12 1.07 -0.62
N GLN A 338 10.75 2.16 -1.32
CA GLN A 338 9.40 2.73 -1.21
C GLN A 338 8.33 1.75 -1.72
N ARG A 339 8.58 1.08 -2.85
CA ARG A 339 7.66 0.09 -3.41
C ARG A 339 7.45 -1.10 -2.47
N ILE A 340 8.50 -1.60 -1.82
CA ILE A 340 8.38 -2.65 -0.81
C ILE A 340 7.72 -2.07 0.46
N GLY A 341 8.19 -0.93 0.96
CA GLY A 341 7.71 -0.33 2.20
C GLY A 341 6.21 -0.07 2.19
N PHE A 342 5.74 0.70 1.22
CA PHE A 342 4.31 1.03 1.10
C PHE A 342 3.49 -0.11 0.48
N GLY A 343 4.03 -0.78 -0.56
CA GLY A 343 3.30 -1.81 -1.29
C GLY A 343 3.12 -3.11 -0.53
N PHE A 344 4.03 -3.45 0.37
CA PHE A 344 3.94 -4.66 1.19
C PHE A 344 3.29 -4.41 2.56
N PHE A 345 2.82 -3.19 2.83
CA PHE A 345 2.03 -2.91 4.04
C PHE A 345 0.80 -3.84 4.13
N PRO A 346 0.48 -4.41 5.32
CA PRO A 346 1.04 -4.12 6.64
C PRO A 346 2.28 -4.96 7.01
N TRP A 347 2.75 -5.84 6.14
CA TRP A 347 3.81 -6.81 6.40
C TRP A 347 5.23 -6.26 6.35
N SER A 348 5.41 -5.01 5.92
CA SER A 348 6.72 -4.38 5.67
C SER A 348 7.64 -4.45 6.89
N GLY A 349 7.12 -4.19 8.09
CA GLY A 349 7.89 -4.30 9.33
C GLY A 349 8.26 -5.74 9.69
N VAL A 350 7.35 -6.69 9.44
CA VAL A 350 7.61 -8.13 9.65
C VAL A 350 8.63 -8.65 8.65
N LEU A 351 8.63 -8.12 7.42
CA LEU A 351 9.60 -8.47 6.38
C LEU A 351 11.04 -8.18 6.81
N ILE A 352 11.29 -7.02 7.42
CA ILE A 352 12.63 -6.67 7.93
C ILE A 352 13.08 -7.72 8.96
N GLY A 353 12.19 -8.06 9.91
CA GLY A 353 12.44 -9.10 10.88
C GLY A 353 12.72 -10.47 10.26
N GLY A 354 11.92 -10.84 9.25
CA GLY A 354 12.09 -12.09 8.51
C GLY A 354 13.37 -12.16 7.70
N ALA A 355 13.79 -11.06 7.08
CA ALA A 355 15.05 -10.99 6.35
C ALA A 355 16.25 -11.12 7.31
N LEU A 356 16.26 -10.38 8.42
CA LEU A 356 17.31 -10.48 9.45
C LEU A 356 17.36 -11.88 10.06
N TRP A 357 16.21 -12.48 10.35
CA TRP A 357 16.12 -13.88 10.77
C TRP A 357 16.75 -14.83 9.74
N GLY A 358 16.42 -14.62 8.46
CA GLY A 358 16.94 -15.43 7.36
C GLY A 358 18.48 -15.39 7.28
N PHE A 359 19.08 -14.20 7.40
CA PHE A 359 20.54 -14.06 7.47
C PHE A 359 21.13 -14.70 8.73
N ALA A 360 20.48 -14.55 9.88
CA ALA A 360 20.95 -15.15 11.14
C ALA A 360 20.93 -16.68 11.09
N VAL A 361 19.92 -17.28 10.47
CA VAL A 361 19.85 -18.76 10.27
C VAL A 361 20.96 -19.25 9.38
N LEU A 362 21.39 -18.48 8.38
CA LEU A 362 22.52 -18.83 7.52
C LEU A 362 23.88 -18.63 8.18
N GLY A 363 24.00 -17.66 9.13
CA GLY A 363 25.28 -17.25 9.70
C GLY A 363 25.64 -17.82 11.06
N ALA A 364 24.65 -18.04 11.94
CA ALA A 364 24.93 -18.23 13.37
C ALA A 364 25.34 -19.67 13.77
N ASP A 365 24.98 -20.69 13.04
CA ASP A 365 25.18 -22.08 13.48
C ASP A 365 25.72 -23.04 12.42
N GLY A 366 26.23 -22.54 11.35
CA GLY A 366 26.51 -23.40 10.21
C GLY A 366 25.28 -24.29 9.90
N VAL A 367 24.98 -24.55 8.71
CA VAL A 367 23.87 -25.41 8.31
C VAL A 367 23.99 -26.75 9.05
N GLY A 368 23.32 -26.90 10.21
CA GLY A 368 23.37 -28.20 10.92
C GLY A 368 23.72 -28.23 12.43
N GLY A 369 23.60 -27.12 13.18
CA GLY A 369 23.85 -27.17 14.62
C GLY A 369 22.95 -28.15 15.40
N PRO A 370 23.34 -28.64 16.60
CA PRO A 370 22.73 -29.76 17.32
C PRO A 370 21.36 -29.40 17.91
N GLY A 371 20.29 -29.86 17.29
CA GLY A 371 18.91 -29.77 17.81
C GLY A 371 18.05 -30.80 17.10
N PRO A 372 17.14 -31.51 17.79
CA PRO A 372 16.47 -32.70 17.28
C PRO A 372 15.51 -32.49 16.11
N GLU A 373 15.25 -31.22 15.69
CA GLU A 373 14.37 -30.92 14.55
C GLU A 373 14.72 -29.58 13.91
N ARG A 374 16.01 -29.29 13.73
CA ARG A 374 16.37 -28.10 12.95
C ARG A 374 15.89 -28.23 11.53
N SER A 375 15.48 -27.08 11.01
CA SER A 375 15.03 -26.94 9.64
C SER A 375 15.84 -27.85 8.75
N SER A 376 15.18 -28.86 8.17
CA SER A 376 15.83 -29.77 7.22
C SER A 376 16.64 -28.89 6.28
N GLY A 377 17.79 -29.35 5.82
CA GLY A 377 18.69 -28.58 4.94
C GLY A 377 17.95 -27.85 3.80
N ARG A 378 16.75 -28.31 3.47
CA ARG A 378 15.81 -27.66 2.55
C ARG A 378 15.44 -26.23 2.92
N GLY A 379 15.17 -25.95 4.21
CA GLY A 379 14.79 -24.61 4.67
C GLY A 379 15.91 -23.61 4.47
N ALA A 380 17.16 -24.00 4.76
CA ALA A 380 18.32 -23.16 4.51
C ALA A 380 18.55 -22.90 3.00
N LEU A 381 18.41 -23.94 2.17
CA LEU A 381 18.51 -23.77 0.71
C LEU A 381 17.40 -22.87 0.16
N GLY A 382 16.17 -23.07 0.64
CA GLY A 382 15.07 -22.17 0.30
C GLY A 382 15.36 -20.73 0.68
N GLN A 383 15.96 -20.51 1.87
CA GLN A 383 16.33 -19.17 2.33
C GLN A 383 17.40 -18.53 1.43
N VAL A 384 18.42 -19.28 1.02
CA VAL A 384 19.42 -18.80 0.04
C VAL A 384 18.75 -18.43 -1.26
N ALA A 385 17.87 -19.29 -1.82
CA ALA A 385 17.18 -19.00 -3.07
C ALA A 385 16.41 -17.68 -3.03
N ILE A 386 15.63 -17.48 -1.96
CA ILE A 386 14.74 -16.31 -1.87
C ILE A 386 15.50 -15.04 -1.53
N LEU A 387 16.51 -15.09 -0.67
CA LEU A 387 17.34 -13.92 -0.36
C LEU A 387 18.17 -13.49 -1.58
N VAL A 388 18.77 -14.43 -2.32
CA VAL A 388 19.50 -14.09 -3.56
C VAL A 388 18.54 -13.49 -4.58
N TRP A 389 17.34 -14.08 -4.78
CA TRP A 389 16.34 -13.50 -5.66
C TRP A 389 15.97 -12.07 -5.22
N LEU A 390 15.67 -11.85 -3.94
CA LEU A 390 15.26 -10.54 -3.42
C LEU A 390 16.37 -9.48 -3.58
N ILE A 391 17.60 -9.83 -3.23
CA ILE A 391 18.75 -8.92 -3.33
C ILE A 391 19.06 -8.57 -4.79
N THR A 392 19.08 -9.57 -5.68
CA THR A 392 19.33 -9.34 -7.10
C THR A 392 18.18 -8.56 -7.74
N ALA A 393 16.93 -8.85 -7.35
CA ALA A 393 15.77 -8.06 -7.80
C ALA A 393 15.88 -6.60 -7.36
N TYR A 394 16.27 -6.35 -6.11
CA TYR A 394 16.49 -4.99 -5.62
C TYR A 394 17.50 -4.22 -6.49
N GLY A 395 18.67 -4.82 -6.73
CA GLY A 395 19.74 -4.20 -7.52
C GLY A 395 19.31 -3.93 -8.97
N VAL A 396 18.80 -4.96 -9.66
CA VAL A 396 18.39 -4.85 -11.07
C VAL A 396 17.25 -3.85 -11.24
N MET A 397 16.22 -3.92 -10.38
CA MET A 397 15.07 -3.01 -10.49
C MET A 397 15.41 -1.57 -10.14
N SER A 398 16.36 -1.34 -9.21
CA SER A 398 16.82 0.02 -8.88
C SER A 398 17.59 0.65 -10.04
N ILE A 399 18.50 -0.11 -10.67
CA ILE A 399 19.27 0.36 -11.83
C ILE A 399 18.33 0.64 -13.01
N TRP A 400 17.38 -0.28 -13.24
CA TRP A 400 16.45 -0.16 -14.34
C TRP A 400 15.49 1.03 -14.15
N ALA A 401 14.89 1.17 -12.98
CA ALA A 401 14.00 2.29 -12.68
C ALA A 401 14.69 3.64 -12.82
N ARG A 402 15.98 3.72 -12.43
CA ARG A 402 16.78 4.93 -12.64
C ARG A 402 16.98 5.27 -14.12
N LYS A 403 17.14 4.24 -14.96
CA LYS A 403 17.46 4.47 -16.38
C LYS A 403 16.23 4.73 -17.25
N ILE A 404 15.13 4.03 -17.02
CA ILE A 404 13.95 4.07 -17.88
C ILE A 404 12.66 4.49 -17.18
N GLY A 405 12.73 4.85 -15.91
CA GLY A 405 11.55 5.24 -15.13
C GLY A 405 10.85 4.06 -14.46
N ASP A 406 9.54 3.99 -14.59
CA ASP A 406 8.74 2.96 -13.90
C ASP A 406 8.86 1.59 -14.59
N VAL A 407 9.04 0.55 -13.79
CA VAL A 407 9.23 -0.84 -14.25
C VAL A 407 8.26 -1.77 -13.55
N PRO A 408 7.91 -2.93 -14.14
CA PRO A 408 7.12 -3.94 -13.47
C PRO A 408 7.76 -4.36 -12.15
N PHE A 409 6.99 -4.32 -11.08
CA PHE A 409 7.50 -4.58 -9.74
C PHE A 409 7.14 -6.00 -9.30
N VAL A 410 8.14 -6.90 -9.29
CA VAL A 410 7.93 -8.34 -9.07
C VAL A 410 8.51 -8.88 -7.75
N ALA A 411 8.97 -8.00 -6.85
CA ALA A 411 9.62 -8.45 -5.62
C ALA A 411 8.65 -8.90 -4.51
N LEU A 412 7.36 -8.54 -4.57
CA LEU A 412 6.40 -8.88 -3.51
C LEU A 412 6.25 -10.38 -3.24
N PRO A 413 6.23 -11.28 -4.24
CA PRO A 413 6.24 -12.73 -3.98
C PRO A 413 7.45 -13.20 -3.17
N ALA A 414 8.65 -12.67 -3.45
CA ALA A 414 9.85 -12.98 -2.67
C ALA A 414 9.73 -12.48 -1.22
N CYS A 415 9.22 -11.27 -1.02
CA CYS A 415 8.93 -10.72 0.30
C CYS A 415 7.95 -11.59 1.09
N ALA A 416 6.88 -12.05 0.43
CA ALA A 416 5.87 -12.92 1.03
C ALA A 416 6.45 -14.28 1.44
N LEU A 417 7.35 -14.84 0.63
CA LEU A 417 8.06 -16.09 0.96
C LEU A 417 8.96 -15.92 2.20
N VAL A 418 9.68 -14.80 2.34
CA VAL A 418 10.47 -14.49 3.54
C VAL A 418 9.60 -14.40 4.78
N VAL A 419 8.49 -13.66 4.71
CA VAL A 419 7.53 -13.54 5.83
C VAL A 419 6.89 -14.89 6.15
N GLY A 420 6.48 -15.66 5.15
CA GLY A 420 5.88 -16.99 5.33
C GLY A 420 6.83 -17.98 6.00
N ALA A 421 8.09 -17.99 5.59
CA ALA A 421 9.14 -18.80 6.21
C ALA A 421 9.35 -18.44 7.69
N PHE A 422 9.52 -17.14 7.97
CA PHE A 422 9.72 -16.62 9.31
C PHE A 422 8.54 -16.93 10.24
N LEU A 423 7.31 -16.63 9.83
CA LEU A 423 6.12 -16.88 10.65
C LEU A 423 5.85 -18.37 10.83
N GLY A 424 6.12 -19.20 9.80
CA GLY A 424 6.02 -20.65 9.89
C GLY A 424 7.00 -21.23 10.91
N ASP A 425 8.20 -20.67 11.02
CA ASP A 425 9.21 -21.05 12.00
C ASP A 425 8.84 -20.54 13.39
N VAL A 426 8.40 -19.31 13.53
CA VAL A 426 7.91 -18.76 14.81
C VAL A 426 6.79 -19.61 15.37
N THR A 427 5.80 -20.04 14.56
CA THR A 427 4.67 -20.86 15.03
C THR A 427 5.07 -22.30 15.40
N SER A 428 6.16 -22.82 14.86
CA SER A 428 6.62 -24.18 15.16
C SER A 428 7.35 -24.29 16.52
N LYS A 429 7.48 -23.20 17.28
CA LYS A 429 8.19 -23.09 18.57
C LYS A 429 9.68 -23.51 18.51
N GLN A 430 10.25 -23.63 17.31
CA GLN A 430 11.63 -24.05 17.12
C GLN A 430 12.62 -22.88 17.16
N THR A 431 12.13 -21.68 16.98
CA THR A 431 12.96 -20.47 16.96
C THR A 431 13.24 -20.00 18.38
N ARG A 432 14.41 -20.29 18.92
CA ARG A 432 14.92 -19.73 20.18
C ARG A 432 15.77 -18.49 19.92
N MET A 433 15.31 -17.57 19.10
CA MET A 433 16.05 -16.33 18.88
C MET A 433 15.84 -15.37 20.05
N ARG A 434 16.91 -15.04 20.76
CA ARG A 434 16.91 -13.97 21.78
C ARG A 434 16.55 -12.58 21.18
N ALA A 435 16.73 -12.43 19.87
CA ALA A 435 16.45 -11.19 19.15
C ALA A 435 14.97 -11.00 18.76
N LEU A 436 14.07 -11.95 18.97
CA LEU A 436 12.65 -11.82 18.58
C LEU A 436 11.96 -10.58 19.15
N PRO A 437 12.16 -10.19 20.41
CA PRO A 437 11.60 -8.95 20.94
C PRO A 437 12.07 -7.71 20.16
N LEU A 438 13.36 -7.67 19.79
CA LEU A 438 13.92 -6.58 18.99
C LEU A 438 13.29 -6.54 17.59
N LEU A 439 13.11 -7.69 16.95
CA LEU A 439 12.42 -7.77 15.66
C LEU A 439 10.95 -7.32 15.75
N GLY A 440 10.28 -7.63 16.85
CA GLY A 440 8.92 -7.15 17.13
C GLY A 440 8.87 -5.63 17.30
N LEU A 441 9.82 -5.05 18.04
CA LEU A 441 9.92 -3.59 18.18
C LEU A 441 10.25 -2.90 16.85
N LEU A 442 11.12 -3.49 16.03
CA LEU A 442 11.43 -2.99 14.70
C LEU A 442 10.21 -3.02 13.77
N ALA A 443 9.42 -4.11 13.84
CA ALA A 443 8.17 -4.22 13.11
C ALA A 443 7.17 -3.14 13.53
N LEU A 444 7.04 -2.91 14.84
CA LEU A 444 6.20 -1.84 15.39
C LEU A 444 6.66 -0.46 14.89
N ALA A 445 7.94 -0.13 15.06
CA ALA A 445 8.50 1.16 14.66
C ALA A 445 8.30 1.42 13.16
N THR A 446 8.60 0.45 12.31
CA THR A 446 8.39 0.55 10.86
C THR A 446 6.91 0.79 10.52
N THR A 447 6.00 0.05 11.17
CA THR A 447 4.56 0.20 10.90
C THR A 447 4.03 1.55 11.37
N VAL A 448 4.52 2.08 12.50
CA VAL A 448 4.16 3.42 13.00
C VAL A 448 4.62 4.51 12.03
N ILE A 449 5.86 4.41 11.49
CA ILE A 449 6.37 5.36 10.50
C ILE A 449 5.52 5.32 9.24
N LEU A 450 5.22 4.13 8.71
CA LEU A 450 4.37 3.97 7.53
C LEU A 450 2.94 4.48 7.78
N ALA A 451 2.37 4.24 8.97
CA ALA A 451 1.05 4.74 9.33
C ALA A 451 1.00 6.27 9.36
N ARG A 452 2.05 6.92 9.88
CA ARG A 452 2.21 8.38 9.81
C ARG A 452 2.24 8.86 8.36
N ASP A 453 3.05 8.23 7.52
CA ASP A 453 3.15 8.58 6.11
C ASP A 453 1.81 8.42 5.37
N PHE A 454 1.04 7.37 5.66
CA PHE A 454 -0.30 7.19 5.10
C PHE A 454 -1.30 8.22 5.61
N HIS A 455 -1.13 8.72 6.82
CA HIS A 455 -1.95 9.81 7.32
C HIS A 455 -1.72 11.09 6.51
N GLU A 456 -0.48 11.40 6.15
CA GLU A 456 -0.14 12.58 5.35
C GLU A 456 -0.37 12.34 3.84
N PHE A 457 0.00 11.17 3.34
CA PHE A 457 0.01 10.81 1.92
C PHE A 457 -0.73 9.48 1.68
N PRO A 458 -2.06 9.43 1.82
CA PRO A 458 -2.84 8.20 1.70
C PRO A 458 -2.76 7.56 0.30
N GLN A 459 -2.40 8.32 -0.74
CA GLN A 459 -2.16 7.81 -2.09
C GLN A 459 -1.00 6.81 -2.16
N LYS A 460 -0.06 6.84 -1.22
CA LYS A 460 1.04 5.87 -1.15
C LYS A 460 0.55 4.45 -0.85
N LEU A 461 -0.64 4.29 -0.24
CA LEU A 461 -1.21 2.97 0.07
C LEU A 461 -1.43 2.13 -1.19
N ALA A 462 -1.88 2.73 -2.25
CA ALA A 462 -2.13 2.03 -3.49
C ALA A 462 -0.84 1.66 -4.23
N SER A 463 0.30 2.28 -3.91
CA SER A 463 1.66 2.07 -4.43
C SER A 463 1.73 1.75 -5.94
N ALA A 464 0.62 1.94 -6.62
CA ALA A 464 0.52 1.72 -8.03
C ALA A 464 1.06 2.95 -8.74
N PRO A 465 1.78 2.81 -9.86
CA PRO A 465 2.34 3.93 -10.61
C PRO A 465 1.31 5.00 -10.90
N PHE A 466 0.09 4.57 -11.17
CA PHE A 466 -1.01 5.42 -11.56
C PHE A 466 -1.57 6.34 -10.46
N LEU A 467 -1.28 6.12 -9.19
CA LEU A 467 -1.74 7.01 -8.13
C LEU A 467 -0.73 8.10 -7.76
N ARG A 468 0.47 8.06 -8.31
CA ARG A 468 1.47 9.11 -8.11
C ARG A 468 1.08 10.42 -8.77
N GLU A 469 0.48 10.35 -9.94
CA GLU A 469 0.18 11.50 -10.80
C GLU A 469 -1.22 12.08 -10.55
N ILE A 470 -2.09 11.33 -9.86
CA ILE A 470 -3.43 11.82 -9.54
C ILE A 470 -3.38 12.55 -8.20
N ALA A 471 -3.72 13.82 -8.20
CA ALA A 471 -3.97 14.56 -6.97
C ALA A 471 -5.05 13.85 -6.15
N TRP A 472 -4.80 13.67 -4.86
CA TRP A 472 -5.82 13.10 -3.97
C TRP A 472 -7.08 13.96 -4.03
N PRO A 473 -8.24 13.38 -4.32
CA PRO A 473 -9.44 14.17 -4.52
C PRO A 473 -9.81 14.94 -3.26
N LEU A 474 -10.18 16.19 -3.45
CA LEU A 474 -10.68 17.08 -2.41
C LEU A 474 -12.19 17.20 -2.53
N ASP A 475 -12.89 17.27 -1.41
CA ASP A 475 -14.29 17.62 -1.41
C ASP A 475 -14.49 19.14 -1.66
N ALA A 476 -15.74 19.55 -1.87
CA ALA A 476 -16.10 20.95 -2.09
C ALA A 476 -15.74 21.89 -0.92
N ALA A 477 -15.27 21.36 0.18
CA ALA A 477 -14.82 22.11 1.35
C ALA A 477 -13.29 22.26 1.42
N GLY A 478 -12.56 21.84 0.38
CA GLY A 478 -11.11 21.81 0.38
C GLY A 478 -10.53 20.72 1.29
N LYS A 479 -11.37 19.85 1.86
CA LYS A 479 -10.95 18.71 2.65
C LYS A 479 -10.68 17.53 1.71
N LYS A 480 -9.74 16.68 2.12
CA LYS A 480 -9.49 15.46 1.38
C LYS A 480 -10.72 14.55 1.45
N ALA A 481 -11.17 14.07 0.30
CA ALA A 481 -12.24 13.10 0.23
C ALA A 481 -11.89 11.84 1.05
N GLU A 482 -12.92 11.20 1.59
CA GLU A 482 -12.80 9.98 2.39
C GLU A 482 -11.80 10.09 3.57
N PRO A 483 -11.96 11.05 4.49
CA PRO A 483 -11.05 11.21 5.63
C PRO A 483 -11.02 9.98 6.55
N GLY A 484 -12.12 9.20 6.60
CA GLY A 484 -12.21 7.97 7.36
C GLY A 484 -11.27 6.88 6.88
N LEU A 485 -10.88 6.87 5.60
CA LEU A 485 -9.87 5.93 5.07
C LEU A 485 -8.53 6.09 5.79
N ARG A 486 -8.09 7.32 6.02
CA ARG A 486 -6.84 7.61 6.74
C ARG A 486 -6.87 7.03 8.14
N VAL A 487 -7.96 7.26 8.87
CA VAL A 487 -8.15 6.74 10.24
C VAL A 487 -8.19 5.21 10.22
N ALA A 488 -8.90 4.61 9.26
CA ALA A 488 -9.00 3.16 9.14
C ALA A 488 -7.62 2.52 8.84
N VAL A 489 -6.86 3.06 7.90
CA VAL A 489 -5.54 2.53 7.54
C VAL A 489 -4.55 2.65 8.70
N VAL A 490 -4.52 3.81 9.36
CA VAL A 490 -3.66 4.02 10.54
C VAL A 490 -4.08 3.10 11.68
N GLY A 491 -5.39 3.01 11.98
CA GLY A 491 -5.91 2.16 13.04
C GLY A 491 -5.64 0.66 12.80
N LEU A 492 -5.88 0.17 11.59
CA LEU A 492 -5.58 -1.22 11.20
C LEU A 492 -4.07 -1.49 11.23
N GLY A 493 -3.26 -0.56 10.76
CA GLY A 493 -1.81 -0.68 10.82
C GLY A 493 -1.28 -0.74 12.25
N LEU A 494 -1.76 0.11 13.14
CA LEU A 494 -1.40 0.09 14.56
C LEU A 494 -1.86 -1.19 15.25
N LEU A 495 -3.11 -1.63 15.00
CA LEU A 495 -3.60 -2.90 15.51
C LEU A 495 -2.72 -4.07 15.04
N PHE A 496 -2.39 -4.11 13.75
CA PHE A 496 -1.48 -5.10 13.20
C PHE A 496 -0.11 -5.08 13.88
N ALA A 497 0.47 -3.90 14.08
CA ALA A 497 1.77 -3.72 14.73
C ALA A 497 1.76 -4.20 16.19
N ILE A 498 0.71 -3.89 16.94
CA ILE A 498 0.54 -4.33 18.33
C ILE A 498 0.42 -5.86 18.40
N VAL A 499 -0.38 -6.47 17.51
CA VAL A 499 -0.52 -7.93 17.46
C VAL A 499 0.80 -8.58 17.03
N ALA A 500 1.54 -7.99 16.07
CA ALA A 500 2.86 -8.48 15.66
C ALA A 500 3.86 -8.41 16.82
N LEU A 501 3.91 -7.29 17.52
CA LEU A 501 4.77 -7.15 18.71
C LEU A 501 4.41 -8.20 19.76
N ALA A 502 3.13 -8.35 20.08
CA ALA A 502 2.69 -9.35 21.05
C ALA A 502 3.07 -10.78 20.62
N ALA A 503 2.85 -11.13 19.34
CA ALA A 503 3.17 -12.45 18.81
C ALA A 503 4.69 -12.78 18.83
N LEU A 504 5.53 -11.77 18.68
CA LEU A 504 6.99 -11.93 18.62
C LEU A 504 7.67 -11.80 19.99
N VAL A 505 7.14 -10.94 20.86
CA VAL A 505 7.74 -10.67 22.20
C VAL A 505 7.24 -11.65 23.25
N TRP A 506 5.95 -11.97 23.24
CA TRP A 506 5.32 -12.75 24.30
C TRP A 506 5.46 -14.24 24.05
N ARG A 507 6.54 -14.82 24.50
CA ARG A 507 6.78 -16.28 24.46
C ARG A 507 6.54 -16.95 25.80
N ASP A 508 6.32 -18.28 25.74
CA ASP A 508 6.24 -19.19 26.89
C ASP A 508 7.56 -19.22 27.70
N GLU A 509 8.00 -18.10 28.25
CA GLU A 509 8.97 -18.14 29.33
C GLU A 509 8.21 -18.45 30.61
N PRO A 510 8.56 -19.54 31.32
CA PRO A 510 7.91 -19.86 32.57
C PRO A 510 8.09 -18.69 33.56
N GLY A 511 6.98 -18.03 33.88
CA GLY A 511 6.97 -17.06 34.97
C GLY A 511 7.33 -17.72 36.30
N ALA A 512 7.82 -16.93 37.27
CA ALA A 512 8.18 -17.44 38.57
C ALA A 512 7.06 -18.32 39.14
N PRO A 513 7.36 -19.61 39.46
CA PRO A 513 6.34 -20.50 39.97
C PRO A 513 5.81 -19.95 41.30
N GLY A 514 4.50 -19.82 41.42
CA GLY A 514 3.80 -19.44 42.67
C GLY A 514 3.24 -18.02 42.72
N SER A 515 3.69 -17.08 41.89
CA SER A 515 3.11 -15.73 41.90
C SER A 515 1.82 -15.64 41.07
N GLN A 516 0.87 -14.82 41.48
CA GLN A 516 -0.37 -14.53 40.72
C GLN A 516 -0.05 -13.93 39.34
N LEU A 517 0.91 -13.00 39.28
CA LEU A 517 1.44 -12.40 38.06
C LEU A 517 2.13 -13.45 37.17
N GLY A 518 2.86 -14.41 37.73
CA GLY A 518 3.46 -15.52 36.98
C GLY A 518 2.39 -16.41 36.31
N LYS A 519 1.29 -16.73 37.02
CA LYS A 519 0.18 -17.51 36.47
C LYS A 519 -0.52 -16.77 35.33
N LEU A 520 -0.78 -15.46 35.49
CA LEU A 520 -1.36 -14.60 34.47
C LEU A 520 -0.44 -14.51 33.24
N ARG A 521 0.86 -14.25 33.44
CA ARG A 521 1.86 -14.21 32.38
C ARG A 521 1.92 -15.53 31.61
N ASN A 522 1.90 -16.68 32.31
CA ASN A 522 1.92 -17.99 31.64
C ASN A 522 0.63 -18.26 30.88
N SER A 523 -0.54 -17.82 31.37
CA SER A 523 -1.82 -17.99 30.68
C SER A 523 -1.88 -17.12 29.44
N ILE A 524 -1.49 -15.85 29.53
CA ILE A 524 -1.40 -14.92 28.41
C ILE A 524 -0.37 -15.40 27.38
N GLY A 525 0.83 -15.80 27.84
CA GLY A 525 1.90 -16.33 27.01
C GLY A 525 1.45 -17.56 26.20
N ARG A 526 0.68 -18.45 26.84
CA ARG A 526 0.13 -19.64 26.17
C ARG A 526 -0.89 -19.26 25.09
N ILE A 527 -1.78 -18.32 25.36
CA ILE A 527 -2.79 -17.83 24.38
C ILE A 527 -2.06 -17.16 23.21
N ILE A 528 -1.15 -16.23 23.49
CA ILE A 528 -0.42 -15.50 22.45
C ILE A 528 0.51 -16.44 21.66
N GLY A 529 1.17 -17.40 22.33
CA GLY A 529 2.04 -18.38 21.68
C GLY A 529 1.29 -19.29 20.69
N VAL A 530 0.01 -19.56 20.93
CA VAL A 530 -0.83 -20.36 20.02
C VAL A 530 -1.53 -19.49 18.97
N TRP A 531 -2.07 -18.35 19.36
CA TRP A 531 -2.96 -17.54 18.54
C TRP A 531 -2.34 -16.27 17.98
N GLY A 532 -1.17 -15.84 18.45
CA GLY A 532 -0.57 -14.56 18.06
C GLY A 532 -0.35 -14.43 16.55
N VAL A 533 0.32 -15.41 15.92
CA VAL A 533 0.55 -15.38 14.46
C VAL A 533 -0.74 -15.62 13.67
N PRO A 534 -1.63 -16.58 14.03
CA PRO A 534 -2.96 -16.65 13.43
C PRO A 534 -3.78 -15.34 13.56
N ALA A 535 -3.74 -14.68 14.73
CA ALA A 535 -4.42 -13.40 14.93
C ALA A 535 -3.86 -12.31 14.00
N LEU A 536 -2.54 -12.27 13.81
CA LEU A 536 -1.91 -11.36 12.86
C LEU A 536 -2.43 -11.56 11.42
N ALA A 537 -2.53 -12.83 11.00
CA ALA A 537 -3.09 -13.19 9.70
C ALA A 537 -4.57 -12.77 9.57
N TRP A 538 -5.36 -12.95 10.63
CA TRP A 538 -6.75 -12.51 10.66
C TRP A 538 -6.90 -10.99 10.59
N VAL A 539 -6.09 -10.22 11.31
CA VAL A 539 -6.09 -8.74 11.24
C VAL A 539 -5.77 -8.27 9.82
N ALA A 540 -4.79 -8.90 9.16
CA ALA A 540 -4.47 -8.58 7.77
C ALA A 540 -5.63 -8.90 6.81
N LEU A 541 -6.25 -10.07 6.95
CA LEU A 541 -7.40 -10.47 6.13
C LEU A 541 -8.61 -9.54 6.33
N LEU A 542 -8.99 -9.26 7.57
CA LEU A 542 -10.10 -8.36 7.87
C LEU A 542 -9.83 -6.94 7.39
N GLY A 543 -8.60 -6.46 7.56
CA GLY A 543 -8.17 -5.17 7.04
C GLY A 543 -8.28 -5.09 5.51
N SER A 544 -7.84 -6.13 4.81
CA SER A 544 -7.95 -6.22 3.36
C SER A 544 -9.40 -6.26 2.87
N LEU A 545 -10.24 -7.06 3.51
CA LEU A 545 -11.69 -7.10 3.21
C LEU A 545 -12.35 -5.73 3.45
N THR A 546 -11.98 -5.04 4.53
CA THR A 546 -12.49 -3.69 4.81
C THR A 546 -12.06 -2.70 3.72
N LEU A 547 -10.79 -2.73 3.29
CA LEU A 547 -10.30 -1.89 2.20
C LEU A 547 -11.05 -2.19 0.90
N ASP A 548 -11.21 -3.45 0.55
CA ASP A 548 -11.85 -3.86 -0.69
C ASP A 548 -13.34 -3.53 -0.77
N PHE A 549 -14.09 -3.89 0.26
CA PHE A 549 -15.55 -3.78 0.21
C PHE A 549 -16.08 -2.43 0.66
N THR A 550 -15.33 -1.71 1.48
CA THR A 550 -15.79 -0.43 2.01
C THR A 550 -15.14 0.76 1.31
N TRP A 551 -13.82 0.72 1.13
CA TRP A 551 -13.07 1.91 0.70
C TRP A 551 -12.82 1.96 -0.79
N THR A 552 -12.57 0.85 -1.48
CA THR A 552 -12.35 0.84 -2.93
C THR A 552 -13.55 1.39 -3.71
N PRO A 553 -14.81 1.00 -3.43
CA PRO A 553 -15.97 1.58 -4.10
C PRO A 553 -16.17 3.07 -3.78
N ARG A 554 -15.88 3.51 -2.55
CA ARG A 554 -15.98 4.92 -2.17
C ARG A 554 -14.95 5.78 -2.88
N LEU A 555 -13.70 5.32 -2.93
CA LEU A 555 -12.63 5.99 -3.65
C LEU A 555 -12.93 6.05 -5.15
N SER A 556 -13.48 4.99 -5.72
CA SER A 556 -13.82 4.92 -7.13
C SER A 556 -14.79 6.01 -7.58
N ARG A 557 -15.65 6.51 -6.70
CA ARG A 557 -16.53 7.66 -7.01
C ARG A 557 -15.74 8.88 -7.48
N HIS A 558 -14.52 9.05 -6.98
CA HIS A 558 -13.69 10.22 -7.23
C HIS A 558 -12.69 9.99 -8.37
N PHE A 559 -12.38 8.73 -8.68
CA PHE A 559 -11.41 8.36 -9.71
C PHE A 559 -12.05 7.87 -11.00
N SER A 560 -13.35 7.56 -11.00
CA SER A 560 -14.10 7.08 -12.18
C SER A 560 -15.21 8.05 -12.60
N TYR A 561 -15.49 8.09 -13.89
CA TYR A 561 -16.63 8.84 -14.41
C TYR A 561 -17.96 8.10 -14.24
N ARG A 562 -17.94 6.80 -13.91
CA ARG A 562 -19.15 5.97 -13.83
C ARG A 562 -20.27 6.65 -13.06
N GLY A 563 -20.03 7.12 -11.85
CA GLY A 563 -21.07 7.72 -11.01
C GLY A 563 -21.73 8.96 -11.62
N VAL A 564 -20.93 9.80 -12.28
CA VAL A 564 -21.43 11.03 -12.94
C VAL A 564 -22.27 10.66 -14.18
N PHE A 565 -21.82 9.68 -14.97
CA PHE A 565 -22.58 9.19 -16.12
C PHE A 565 -23.84 8.42 -15.72
N ASP A 566 -23.77 7.57 -14.68
CA ASP A 566 -24.96 6.90 -14.13
C ASP A 566 -26.02 7.93 -13.70
N ARG A 567 -25.57 9.03 -13.07
CA ARG A 567 -26.47 10.13 -12.69
C ARG A 567 -27.05 10.85 -13.91
N TYR A 568 -26.23 11.11 -14.94
CA TYR A 568 -26.70 11.65 -16.20
C TYR A 568 -27.77 10.75 -16.82
N HIS A 569 -27.52 9.48 -17.01
CA HIS A 569 -28.46 8.53 -17.59
C HIS A 569 -29.76 8.40 -16.80
N ALA A 570 -29.69 8.53 -15.46
CA ALA A 570 -30.87 8.51 -14.59
C ALA A 570 -31.74 9.77 -14.72
N LEU A 571 -31.16 10.90 -15.12
CA LEU A 571 -31.87 12.20 -15.23
C LEU A 571 -32.26 12.55 -16.67
N ALA A 572 -31.47 12.12 -17.64
CA ALA A 572 -31.64 12.48 -19.05
C ALA A 572 -32.84 11.78 -19.69
N GLY A 573 -33.57 12.52 -20.50
CA GLY A 573 -34.58 11.99 -21.42
C GLY A 573 -33.98 11.73 -22.81
N ASN A 574 -34.82 11.19 -23.71
CA ASN A 574 -34.40 10.75 -25.07
C ASN A 574 -33.81 11.88 -25.94
N HIS A 575 -34.12 13.14 -25.63
CA HIS A 575 -33.71 14.32 -26.44
C HIS A 575 -32.68 15.19 -25.70
N ASP A 576 -32.30 14.83 -24.48
CA ASP A 576 -31.36 15.61 -23.70
C ASP A 576 -29.92 15.34 -24.20
N THR A 577 -29.17 16.42 -24.38
CA THR A 577 -27.79 16.34 -24.86
C THR A 577 -26.80 16.58 -23.75
N LEU A 578 -25.65 15.94 -23.87
CA LEU A 578 -24.56 16.05 -22.92
C LEU A 578 -23.34 16.74 -23.54
N ALA A 579 -22.79 17.75 -22.87
CA ALA A 579 -21.47 18.26 -23.20
C ALA A 579 -20.44 17.88 -22.11
N VAL A 580 -19.18 17.81 -22.50
CA VAL A 580 -18.08 17.57 -21.56
C VAL A 580 -16.95 18.58 -21.78
N MET A 581 -16.35 19.07 -20.70
CA MET A 581 -15.21 19.97 -20.74
C MET A 581 -14.13 19.47 -19.77
N GLY A 582 -12.88 19.42 -20.23
CA GLY A 582 -11.76 19.00 -19.38
C GLY A 582 -11.86 17.56 -18.88
N VAL A 583 -12.53 16.70 -19.61
CA VAL A 583 -12.77 15.28 -19.30
C VAL A 583 -12.03 14.41 -20.31
N GLU A 584 -11.37 13.37 -19.84
CA GLU A 584 -10.66 12.42 -20.70
C GLU A 584 -11.60 11.67 -21.64
N GLU A 585 -11.29 11.68 -22.94
CA GLU A 585 -12.14 11.11 -23.98
C GLU A 585 -12.39 9.61 -23.79
N ARG A 586 -11.38 8.86 -23.35
CA ARG A 586 -11.43 7.40 -23.20
C ARG A 586 -12.52 6.94 -22.25
N GLY A 587 -12.63 7.59 -21.10
CA GLY A 587 -13.68 7.30 -20.14
C GLY A 587 -15.05 7.73 -20.63
N VAL A 588 -15.14 8.86 -21.35
CA VAL A 588 -16.38 9.32 -21.98
C VAL A 588 -16.87 8.28 -22.98
N LYS A 589 -16.01 7.81 -23.88
CA LYS A 589 -16.37 6.76 -24.88
C LYS A 589 -16.94 5.51 -24.22
N PHE A 590 -16.38 5.11 -23.09
CA PHE A 590 -16.85 3.92 -22.40
C PHE A 590 -18.20 4.13 -21.70
N TYR A 591 -18.37 5.24 -20.94
CA TYR A 591 -19.55 5.44 -20.08
C TYR A 591 -20.71 6.16 -20.77
N ALA A 592 -20.50 6.75 -21.93
CA ALA A 592 -21.59 7.42 -22.67
C ALA A 592 -22.64 6.44 -23.23
N HIS A 593 -22.34 5.15 -23.29
CA HIS A 593 -23.25 4.09 -23.78
C HIS A 593 -23.97 4.43 -25.09
N GLY A 594 -23.26 5.08 -26.05
CA GLY A 594 -23.80 5.48 -27.33
C GLY A 594 -24.55 6.83 -27.34
N SER A 595 -24.67 7.51 -26.20
CA SER A 595 -25.18 8.88 -26.16
C SER A 595 -24.26 9.82 -26.94
N THR A 596 -24.85 10.76 -27.69
CA THR A 596 -24.08 11.82 -28.35
C THR A 596 -23.53 12.78 -27.29
N VAL A 597 -22.22 12.87 -27.21
CA VAL A 597 -21.51 13.75 -26.27
C VAL A 597 -20.77 14.81 -27.07
N GLU A 598 -21.09 16.09 -26.82
CA GLU A 598 -20.40 17.24 -27.41
C GLU A 598 -19.16 17.58 -26.56
N ARG A 599 -18.00 17.70 -27.22
CA ARG A 599 -16.78 18.12 -26.54
C ARG A 599 -16.59 19.61 -26.70
N ILE A 600 -16.52 20.31 -25.59
CA ILE A 600 -16.35 21.76 -25.53
C ILE A 600 -15.07 22.05 -24.76
N GLU A 601 -14.20 22.89 -25.29
CA GLU A 601 -12.89 23.15 -24.71
C GLU A 601 -12.83 24.44 -23.91
N ASP A 602 -13.68 25.41 -24.22
CA ASP A 602 -13.67 26.71 -23.56
C ASP A 602 -15.02 27.04 -22.87
N MET A 603 -14.94 28.01 -21.96
CA MET A 603 -16.08 28.41 -21.13
C MET A 603 -17.17 29.09 -21.94
N GLY A 604 -16.82 29.88 -22.95
CA GLY A 604 -17.79 30.57 -23.81
C GLY A 604 -18.63 29.58 -24.60
N GLY A 605 -18.01 28.56 -25.20
CA GLY A 605 -18.71 27.44 -25.86
C GLY A 605 -19.65 26.71 -24.90
N MET A 606 -19.22 26.48 -23.64
CA MET A 606 -20.04 25.83 -22.61
C MET A 606 -21.27 26.69 -22.25
N LEU A 607 -21.11 27.97 -22.11
CA LEU A 607 -22.22 28.89 -21.84
C LEU A 607 -23.19 28.92 -23.01
N LYS A 608 -22.70 29.02 -24.27
CA LYS A 608 -23.51 28.93 -25.46
C LYS A 608 -24.30 27.63 -25.54
N PHE A 609 -23.68 26.51 -25.20
CA PHE A 609 -24.34 25.22 -25.14
C PHE A 609 -25.47 25.23 -24.10
N LEU A 610 -25.22 25.72 -22.89
CA LEU A 610 -26.23 25.76 -21.82
C LEU A 610 -27.32 26.83 -22.03
N LYS A 611 -27.07 27.84 -22.85
CA LYS A 611 -28.05 28.85 -23.23
C LYS A 611 -29.02 28.32 -24.30
N SER A 612 -29.82 27.33 -23.88
CA SER A 612 -30.77 26.63 -24.74
C SER A 612 -32.08 26.45 -24.01
N ASP A 613 -33.19 26.52 -24.78
CA ASP A 613 -34.51 26.22 -24.24
C ASP A 613 -34.71 24.70 -24.04
N ALA A 614 -33.96 23.87 -24.77
CA ALA A 614 -33.94 22.45 -24.53
C ALA A 614 -33.10 22.12 -23.30
N ARG A 615 -33.48 21.07 -22.58
CA ARG A 615 -32.72 20.59 -21.43
C ARG A 615 -31.37 20.07 -21.88
N ARG A 616 -30.29 20.56 -21.24
CA ARG A 616 -28.92 20.20 -21.54
C ARG A 616 -28.17 19.85 -20.29
N PHE A 617 -27.22 18.93 -20.40
CA PHE A 617 -26.33 18.53 -19.32
C PHE A 617 -24.88 18.82 -19.69
N ALA A 618 -24.08 19.13 -18.69
CA ALA A 618 -22.64 19.34 -18.86
C ALA A 618 -21.85 18.67 -17.74
N ILE A 619 -20.75 18.01 -18.07
CA ILE A 619 -19.77 17.51 -17.09
C ILE A 619 -18.55 18.41 -17.17
N ILE A 620 -18.21 19.03 -16.04
CA ILE A 620 -17.04 19.90 -15.91
C ILE A 620 -16.16 19.51 -14.72
N PRO A 621 -14.85 19.80 -14.74
CA PRO A 621 -14.03 19.70 -13.55
C PRO A 621 -14.53 20.64 -12.45
N SER A 622 -14.49 20.19 -11.20
CA SER A 622 -14.98 20.94 -10.05
C SER A 622 -14.23 22.27 -9.81
N ASP A 623 -12.96 22.33 -10.19
CA ASP A 623 -12.12 23.55 -10.14
C ASP A 623 -12.51 24.61 -11.18
N ARG A 624 -13.27 24.23 -12.22
CA ARG A 624 -13.80 25.17 -13.22
C ARG A 624 -15.12 25.84 -12.82
N LEU A 625 -15.73 25.40 -11.70
CA LEU A 625 -17.02 25.96 -11.26
C LEU A 625 -16.96 27.47 -11.00
N GLY A 626 -15.86 27.96 -10.41
CA GLY A 626 -15.69 29.39 -10.15
C GLY A 626 -15.72 30.21 -11.43
N GLY A 627 -14.99 29.78 -12.46
CA GLY A 627 -15.03 30.42 -13.78
C GLY A 627 -16.40 30.33 -14.44
N MET A 628 -17.06 29.15 -14.29
CA MET A 628 -18.43 28.96 -14.77
C MET A 628 -19.42 29.93 -14.11
N GLN A 629 -19.34 30.12 -12.79
CA GLN A 629 -20.18 31.06 -12.04
C GLN A 629 -19.98 32.49 -12.52
N GLN A 630 -18.72 32.92 -12.64
CA GLN A 630 -18.38 34.28 -13.11
C GLN A 630 -18.95 34.53 -14.51
N ALA A 631 -18.64 33.65 -15.45
CA ALA A 631 -19.04 33.78 -16.84
C ALA A 631 -20.56 33.69 -17.01
N ALA A 632 -21.21 32.73 -16.34
CA ALA A 632 -22.67 32.57 -16.36
C ALA A 632 -23.39 33.81 -15.80
N THR A 633 -22.85 34.40 -14.74
CA THR A 633 -23.40 35.63 -14.17
C THR A 633 -23.25 36.83 -15.11
N ALA A 634 -22.11 36.95 -15.81
CA ALA A 634 -21.86 38.04 -16.76
C ALA A 634 -22.80 37.98 -17.99
N GLU A 635 -23.12 36.76 -18.47
CA GLU A 635 -23.96 36.54 -19.63
C GLU A 635 -25.44 36.28 -19.31
N GLY A 636 -25.83 36.26 -18.04
CA GLY A 636 -27.21 35.96 -17.62
C GLY A 636 -27.65 34.53 -17.88
N VAL A 637 -26.71 33.60 -18.00
CA VAL A 637 -26.98 32.17 -18.22
C VAL A 637 -27.28 31.48 -16.87
N ARG A 638 -28.38 30.76 -16.82
CA ARG A 638 -28.75 29.94 -15.65
C ARG A 638 -28.16 28.54 -15.79
N TYR A 639 -27.60 28.02 -14.70
CA TYR A 639 -27.18 26.65 -14.58
C TYR A 639 -27.41 26.14 -13.15
N PHE A 640 -27.48 24.84 -13.01
CA PHE A 640 -27.70 24.10 -11.76
C PHE A 640 -26.68 23.00 -11.63
N VAL A 641 -26.21 22.74 -10.43
CA VAL A 641 -25.34 21.59 -10.15
C VAL A 641 -26.24 20.45 -9.69
N VAL A 642 -26.45 19.45 -10.54
CA VAL A 642 -27.36 18.32 -10.27
C VAL A 642 -26.66 17.10 -9.67
N ASP A 643 -25.35 17.01 -9.77
CA ASP A 643 -24.53 16.05 -9.03
C ASP A 643 -23.13 16.58 -8.75
N ARG A 644 -22.67 16.40 -7.51
CA ARG A 644 -21.32 16.69 -7.04
C ARG A 644 -20.75 15.57 -6.16
N SER A 645 -21.26 14.38 -6.31
CA SER A 645 -20.80 13.22 -5.54
C SER A 645 -19.35 12.84 -5.86
N ASN A 646 -18.90 13.15 -7.09
CA ASN A 646 -17.51 13.06 -7.49
C ASN A 646 -16.77 14.34 -7.10
N ALA A 647 -15.65 14.23 -6.38
CA ALA A 647 -14.88 15.40 -5.95
C ALA A 647 -14.15 16.14 -7.10
N ARG A 648 -14.00 15.49 -8.26
CA ARG A 648 -13.23 16.02 -9.40
C ARG A 648 -14.12 16.52 -10.53
N PHE A 649 -15.29 15.91 -10.78
CA PHE A 649 -16.16 16.19 -11.92
C PHE A 649 -17.60 16.31 -11.44
N TRP A 650 -18.26 17.38 -11.88
CA TRP A 650 -19.62 17.68 -11.49
C TRP A 650 -20.54 17.71 -12.69
N LEU A 651 -21.75 17.23 -12.48
CA LEU A 651 -22.81 17.27 -13.49
C LEU A 651 -23.64 18.53 -13.31
N LEU A 652 -23.70 19.32 -14.36
CA LEU A 652 -24.52 20.51 -14.46
C LEU A 652 -25.72 20.28 -15.36
N SER A 653 -26.76 21.09 -15.20
CA SER A 653 -27.87 21.22 -16.15
C SER A 653 -28.33 22.67 -16.26
N ASN A 654 -28.88 23.06 -17.43
CA ASN A 654 -29.52 24.35 -17.59
C ASN A 654 -30.97 24.37 -17.05
N GLN A 655 -31.54 23.19 -16.74
CA GLN A 655 -32.89 23.06 -16.22
C GLN A 655 -32.94 21.96 -15.16
N VAL A 656 -33.76 22.17 -14.15
CA VAL A 656 -34.07 21.21 -13.08
C VAL A 656 -35.59 21.05 -12.98
N LYS A 657 -36.05 19.88 -12.63
CA LYS A 657 -37.49 19.63 -12.43
C LYS A 657 -37.95 20.22 -11.10
N ASP A 658 -37.11 20.18 -10.09
CA ASP A 658 -37.35 20.74 -8.76
C ASP A 658 -36.12 21.53 -8.30
N GLN A 659 -36.30 22.65 -7.64
CA GLN A 659 -35.22 23.48 -7.08
C GLN A 659 -34.36 22.72 -6.04
N THR A 660 -34.92 21.68 -5.41
CA THR A 660 -34.19 20.81 -4.50
C THR A 660 -33.12 19.96 -5.17
N GLU A 661 -33.18 19.81 -6.51
CA GLU A 661 -32.13 19.13 -7.29
C GLU A 661 -30.86 19.98 -7.43
N ASP A 662 -30.93 21.31 -7.16
CA ASP A 662 -29.78 22.19 -7.26
C ASP A 662 -28.88 22.11 -6.02
N SER A 663 -27.75 21.48 -6.17
CA SER A 663 -26.73 21.38 -5.13
C SER A 663 -25.54 22.35 -5.30
N ASN A 664 -25.74 23.45 -6.06
CA ASN A 664 -24.68 24.42 -6.35
C ASN A 664 -24.17 25.06 -5.04
N PRO A 665 -22.92 24.82 -4.63
CA PRO A 665 -22.37 25.35 -3.37
C PRO A 665 -22.12 26.86 -3.41
N LEU A 666 -22.03 27.46 -4.60
CA LEU A 666 -21.78 28.89 -4.76
C LEU A 666 -23.04 29.74 -4.60
N LYS A 667 -24.24 29.16 -4.81
CA LYS A 667 -25.52 29.87 -4.75
C LYS A 667 -25.77 30.57 -3.42
N ALA A 668 -25.32 29.99 -2.30
CA ALA A 668 -25.53 30.53 -0.96
C ALA A 668 -24.40 31.44 -0.48
N VAL A 669 -23.28 31.50 -1.22
CA VAL A 669 -22.07 32.21 -0.75
C VAL A 669 -21.57 33.29 -1.72
N VAL A 670 -22.04 33.29 -2.96
CA VAL A 670 -21.78 34.34 -3.95
C VAL A 670 -23.11 35.03 -4.27
N LEU A 671 -23.30 36.20 -3.71
CA LEU A 671 -24.58 36.93 -3.74
C LEU A 671 -24.42 38.26 -4.46
N ARG A 672 -25.48 38.73 -5.14
CA ARG A 672 -25.54 40.09 -5.73
C ARG A 672 -26.04 41.15 -4.74
N ASP A 673 -26.88 40.72 -3.82
CA ASP A 673 -27.45 41.58 -2.79
C ASP A 673 -26.86 41.23 -1.42
N PRO A 674 -26.88 42.15 -0.47
CA PRO A 674 -26.47 41.88 0.90
C PRO A 674 -27.23 40.66 1.45
N PRO A 675 -26.56 39.73 2.17
CA PRO A 675 -27.22 38.60 2.75
C PRO A 675 -28.30 39.01 3.76
N ALA A 676 -29.44 38.31 3.76
CA ALA A 676 -30.56 38.57 4.65
C ALA A 676 -30.18 38.53 6.14
N ASP A 677 -29.14 37.78 6.49
CA ASP A 677 -28.63 37.66 7.85
C ASP A 677 -27.40 38.58 8.15
N MET A 678 -27.22 39.64 7.37
CA MET A 678 -26.12 40.60 7.54
C MET A 678 -25.99 41.10 8.97
N ALA A 679 -27.08 41.29 9.67
CA ALA A 679 -27.10 41.71 11.07
C ALA A 679 -26.40 40.75 12.05
N LYS A 680 -26.17 39.48 11.63
CA LYS A 680 -25.41 38.48 12.42
C LYS A 680 -23.89 38.68 12.31
N TYR A 681 -23.45 39.50 11.40
CA TYR A 681 -22.04 39.83 11.21
C TYR A 681 -21.69 41.07 11.99
N ARG A 682 -20.67 41.01 12.82
CA ARG A 682 -20.12 42.18 13.47
C ARG A 682 -19.41 43.03 12.42
N ALA A 683 -19.83 44.29 12.26
CA ALA A 683 -19.29 45.23 11.27
C ALA A 683 -17.80 45.50 11.50
N ILE A 684 -17.01 45.53 10.42
CA ILE A 684 -15.57 45.74 10.43
C ILE A 684 -15.17 46.94 9.58
N GLY A 685 -15.43 46.96 8.29
CA GLY A 685 -15.18 48.07 7.39
C GLY A 685 -13.74 48.21 6.89
N CYS A 686 -12.94 47.15 6.89
CA CYS A 686 -11.59 47.18 6.32
C CYS A 686 -11.63 47.12 4.80
N ASP A 687 -10.88 48.05 4.16
CA ASP A 687 -10.76 48.17 2.72
C ASP A 687 -9.35 47.73 2.26
N PHE A 688 -9.28 46.82 1.32
CA PHE A 688 -8.06 46.31 0.70
C PHE A 688 -7.96 46.85 -0.74
N GLU A 689 -7.11 47.86 -0.93
CA GLU A 689 -6.78 48.49 -2.22
C GLU A 689 -8.00 49.11 -2.97
N GLY A 690 -9.09 49.47 -2.27
CA GLY A 690 -10.32 49.86 -2.92
C GLY A 690 -10.98 48.74 -3.75
N LYS A 691 -10.54 47.52 -3.59
CA LYS A 691 -11.02 46.34 -4.37
C LYS A 691 -11.93 45.46 -3.55
N ILE A 692 -11.55 45.15 -2.32
CA ILE A 692 -12.27 44.26 -1.42
C ILE A 692 -12.52 44.97 -0.10
N GLU A 693 -13.76 44.98 0.34
CA GLU A 693 -14.15 45.46 1.67
C GLU A 693 -14.53 44.26 2.54
N LEU A 694 -13.88 44.10 3.69
CA LEU A 694 -14.38 43.22 4.74
C LEU A 694 -15.51 43.93 5.48
N VAL A 695 -16.75 43.66 5.11
CA VAL A 695 -17.95 44.24 5.68
C VAL A 695 -18.16 43.78 7.11
N GLY A 696 -17.95 42.50 7.38
CA GLY A 696 -18.19 41.99 8.72
C GLY A 696 -17.65 40.58 8.94
N VAL A 697 -17.67 40.17 10.20
CA VAL A 697 -17.24 38.86 10.68
C VAL A 697 -18.27 38.22 11.59
N LYS A 698 -18.42 36.93 11.48
CA LYS A 698 -19.16 36.06 12.41
C LYS A 698 -18.20 35.03 12.98
N MET A 699 -17.99 35.09 14.29
CA MET A 699 -17.04 34.22 14.99
C MET A 699 -17.52 34.01 16.43
N ALA A 700 -17.21 32.88 17.04
CA ALA A 700 -17.46 32.64 18.45
C ALA A 700 -16.64 33.57 19.34
N ALA A 701 -17.19 34.00 20.48
CA ALA A 701 -16.46 34.82 21.46
C ALA A 701 -15.43 33.99 22.25
N SER A 702 -15.71 32.70 22.47
CA SER A 702 -14.80 31.77 23.15
C SER A 702 -14.80 30.38 22.50
N VAL A 703 -13.72 29.65 22.73
CA VAL A 703 -13.53 28.28 22.28
C VAL A 703 -12.64 27.51 23.25
N SER A 704 -12.93 26.22 23.47
CA SER A 704 -12.06 25.36 24.27
C SER A 704 -10.79 24.98 23.50
N LYS A 705 -9.67 24.85 24.22
CA LYS A 705 -8.39 24.37 23.65
C LYS A 705 -8.54 23.08 22.88
N GLY A 706 -7.82 22.97 21.77
CA GLY A 706 -7.86 21.80 20.91
C GLY A 706 -9.18 21.59 20.15
N LYS A 707 -10.18 22.45 20.35
CA LYS A 707 -11.44 22.38 19.60
C LYS A 707 -11.40 23.24 18.35
N SER A 708 -12.18 22.83 17.36
CA SER A 708 -12.35 23.60 16.14
C SER A 708 -13.63 24.45 16.21
N PHE A 709 -13.57 25.64 15.62
CA PHE A 709 -14.68 26.57 15.50
C PHE A 709 -14.74 27.15 14.09
N ASP A 710 -15.89 27.69 13.71
CA ASP A 710 -16.08 28.30 12.39
C ASP A 710 -15.90 29.82 12.50
N VAL A 711 -15.22 30.39 11.51
CA VAL A 711 -15.12 31.80 11.24
C VAL A 711 -15.76 32.08 9.88
N SER A 712 -16.61 33.12 9.81
CA SER A 712 -17.25 33.50 8.55
C SER A 712 -17.01 34.98 8.29
N TYR A 713 -16.37 35.27 7.17
CA TYR A 713 -16.18 36.63 6.67
C TYR A 713 -17.26 36.98 5.65
N LEU A 714 -17.72 38.22 5.69
CA LEU A 714 -18.57 38.82 4.66
C LEU A 714 -17.75 39.87 3.91
N PHE A 715 -17.40 39.56 2.68
CA PHE A 715 -16.72 40.50 1.80
C PHE A 715 -17.70 41.20 0.84
N ARG A 716 -17.42 42.44 0.50
CA ARG A 716 -18.02 43.17 -0.63
C ARG A 716 -16.94 43.45 -1.65
N VAL A 717 -17.18 43.07 -2.90
CA VAL A 717 -16.25 43.33 -3.99
C VAL A 717 -16.56 44.69 -4.60
N LYS A 718 -15.63 45.66 -4.51
CA LYS A 718 -15.75 46.99 -5.05
C LYS A 718 -15.26 47.09 -6.49
N SER A 719 -14.18 46.37 -6.80
CA SER A 719 -13.63 46.30 -8.14
C SER A 719 -12.93 44.97 -8.36
N THR A 720 -12.64 44.63 -9.62
CA THR A 720 -11.98 43.35 -9.97
C THR A 720 -10.64 43.21 -9.27
N VAL A 721 -10.41 42.04 -8.71
CA VAL A 721 -9.19 41.69 -8.01
C VAL A 721 -8.30 40.89 -8.97
N GLY A 722 -7.14 41.42 -9.30
CA GLY A 722 -6.18 40.69 -10.14
C GLY A 722 -5.53 39.57 -9.35
N GLY A 723 -5.50 38.33 -9.95
CA GLY A 723 -4.84 37.19 -9.36
C GLY A 723 -5.64 36.42 -8.31
N SER A 724 -5.08 35.28 -7.88
CA SER A 724 -5.66 34.40 -6.87
C SER A 724 -4.98 34.67 -5.53
N TRP A 725 -5.74 35.19 -4.58
CA TRP A 725 -5.27 35.56 -3.25
C TRP A 725 -5.85 34.59 -2.22
N LYS A 726 -5.01 34.10 -1.32
CA LYS A 726 -5.44 33.40 -0.12
C LYS A 726 -5.86 34.38 0.97
N VAL A 727 -6.79 33.99 1.80
CA VAL A 727 -7.12 34.66 3.03
C VAL A 727 -6.22 34.11 4.13
N PHE A 728 -5.39 34.96 4.73
CA PHE A 728 -4.71 34.59 5.97
C PHE A 728 -5.48 35.10 7.16
N THR A 729 -5.50 34.34 8.23
CA THR A 729 -6.08 34.71 9.50
C THR A 729 -5.13 34.31 10.62
N HIS A 730 -4.58 35.28 11.31
CA HIS A 730 -3.68 35.13 12.44
C HIS A 730 -4.42 35.36 13.75
N PHE A 731 -4.28 34.41 14.65
CA PHE A 731 -4.77 34.49 16.01
C PHE A 731 -3.54 34.74 16.90
N ASP A 732 -3.30 36.03 17.26
CA ASP A 732 -2.12 36.46 17.99
C ASP A 732 -2.43 36.48 19.49
N GLY A 733 -1.80 35.62 20.27
CA GLY A 733 -1.91 35.50 21.71
C GLY A 733 -0.58 35.78 22.43
N PRO A 734 -0.53 35.63 23.76
CA PRO A 734 0.68 35.86 24.55
C PRO A 734 1.76 34.81 24.24
N GLY A 735 2.73 35.22 23.40
CA GLY A 735 3.88 34.39 23.03
C GLY A 735 3.56 33.26 22.06
N ILE A 736 2.34 33.18 21.51
CA ILE A 736 1.93 32.10 20.62
C ILE A 736 0.96 32.62 19.57
N ARG A 737 1.02 32.01 18.38
CA ARG A 737 0.10 32.28 17.26
C ARG A 737 -0.41 30.96 16.70
N PHE A 738 -1.68 30.92 16.29
CA PHE A 738 -2.20 29.91 15.40
C PHE A 738 -2.86 30.53 14.17
N HIS A 739 -3.06 29.74 13.13
CA HIS A 739 -3.42 30.23 11.81
C HIS A 739 -4.73 29.63 11.32
N GLY A 740 -5.48 30.43 10.57
CA GLY A 740 -6.66 30.03 9.83
C GLY A 740 -6.52 30.33 8.33
N ASP A 741 -5.32 30.18 7.78
CA ASP A 741 -5.03 30.50 6.38
C ASP A 741 -5.73 29.50 5.46
N HIS A 742 -6.39 30.01 4.40
CA HIS A 742 -7.19 29.19 3.50
C HIS A 742 -7.42 29.85 2.14
N ASP A 743 -7.85 29.04 1.18
CA ASP A 743 -8.32 29.54 -0.11
C ASP A 743 -9.79 29.97 0.02
N PRO A 744 -10.18 31.17 -0.49
CA PRO A 744 -11.54 31.70 -0.36
C PRO A 744 -12.61 30.71 -0.86
N VAL A 745 -13.74 30.68 -0.14
CA VAL A 745 -14.88 29.82 -0.44
C VAL A 745 -14.43 28.35 -0.61
N LYS A 746 -13.50 27.93 0.26
CA LYS A 746 -12.93 26.56 0.26
C LYS A 746 -12.24 26.20 -1.06
N GLY A 747 -11.69 27.19 -1.78
CA GLY A 747 -11.03 27.01 -3.07
C GLY A 747 -11.97 26.92 -4.28
N LEU A 748 -13.28 26.96 -4.09
CA LEU A 748 -14.23 26.86 -5.20
C LEU A 748 -14.42 28.17 -5.95
N TYR A 749 -14.16 29.32 -5.31
CA TYR A 749 -14.35 30.64 -5.89
C TYR A 749 -13.18 31.54 -5.53
N SER A 750 -12.09 31.40 -6.30
CA SER A 750 -10.89 32.22 -6.12
C SER A 750 -11.19 33.71 -6.29
N THR A 751 -10.42 34.58 -5.63
CA THR A 751 -10.55 36.06 -5.77
C THR A 751 -10.43 36.54 -7.22
N SER A 752 -9.77 35.79 -8.10
CA SER A 752 -9.69 36.10 -9.55
C SER A 752 -11.05 36.04 -10.26
N TYR A 753 -12.03 35.37 -9.69
CA TYR A 753 -13.41 35.30 -10.19
C TYR A 753 -14.36 36.30 -9.58
N TRP A 754 -13.91 37.05 -8.56
CA TRP A 754 -14.76 37.99 -7.85
C TRP A 754 -15.09 39.21 -8.71
N THR A 755 -16.35 39.53 -8.80
CA THR A 755 -16.86 40.58 -9.67
C THR A 755 -17.39 41.77 -8.84
N ALA A 756 -17.17 42.97 -9.34
CA ALA A 756 -17.67 44.17 -8.65
C ALA A 756 -19.18 44.09 -8.37
N GLY A 757 -19.56 44.40 -7.15
CA GLY A 757 -20.93 44.30 -6.64
C GLY A 757 -21.26 42.97 -5.96
N ASP A 758 -20.39 41.94 -6.03
CA ASP A 758 -20.62 40.68 -5.32
C ASP A 758 -20.43 40.82 -3.80
N TYR A 759 -21.29 40.13 -3.06
CA TYR A 759 -21.12 39.86 -1.63
C TYR A 759 -20.68 38.38 -1.51
N ILE A 760 -19.52 38.14 -0.86
CA ILE A 760 -18.92 36.82 -0.72
C ILE A 760 -18.94 36.40 0.74
N ILE A 761 -19.61 35.31 1.02
CA ILE A 761 -19.59 34.66 2.34
C ILE A 761 -18.52 33.59 2.35
N ASP A 762 -17.46 33.82 3.11
CA ASP A 762 -16.35 32.91 3.23
C ASP A 762 -16.30 32.31 4.63
N THR A 763 -16.69 31.03 4.75
CA THR A 763 -16.74 30.29 6.02
C THR A 763 -15.72 29.17 6.03
N PHE A 764 -14.83 29.22 7.02
CA PHE A 764 -13.76 28.23 7.19
C PHE A 764 -13.68 27.78 8.65
N LYS A 765 -13.04 26.63 8.86
CA LYS A 765 -12.87 26.03 10.18
C LYS A 765 -11.45 26.19 10.67
N VAL A 766 -11.29 26.69 11.88
CA VAL A 766 -10.02 26.88 12.56
C VAL A 766 -9.94 25.93 13.75
N SER A 767 -8.77 25.40 14.02
CA SER A 767 -8.50 24.62 15.23
C SER A 767 -7.73 25.47 16.23
N ALA A 768 -8.31 25.69 17.40
CA ALA A 768 -7.60 26.32 18.51
C ALA A 768 -6.48 25.38 18.98
N GLY A 769 -5.27 25.91 19.13
CA GLY A 769 -4.12 25.15 19.61
C GLY A 769 -4.34 24.61 21.03
N ASN A 770 -3.59 23.56 21.36
CA ASN A 770 -3.55 23.03 22.72
C ASN A 770 -2.36 23.66 23.48
N PHE A 771 -2.61 24.71 24.24
CA PHE A 771 -1.59 25.52 24.90
C PHE A 771 -1.40 25.12 26.36
N ALA A 772 -0.21 25.40 26.90
CA ALA A 772 0.13 25.06 28.28
C ALA A 772 -0.54 25.98 29.33
N PHE A 773 -0.91 27.22 28.97
CA PHE A 773 -1.53 28.16 29.90
C PHE A 773 -3.05 27.93 30.03
N PRO A 774 -3.66 28.33 31.17
CA PRO A 774 -5.06 28.01 31.48
C PRO A 774 -6.06 28.58 30.47
N SER A 775 -5.95 29.87 30.16
CA SER A 775 -6.78 30.55 29.15
C SER A 775 -6.03 31.75 28.61
N ALA A 776 -6.37 32.20 27.40
CA ALA A 776 -5.79 33.41 26.81
C ALA A 776 -6.73 34.05 25.81
N THR A 777 -6.64 35.39 25.73
CA THR A 777 -7.29 36.18 24.69
C THR A 777 -6.36 36.30 23.49
N PHE A 778 -6.88 35.96 22.32
CA PHE A 778 -6.18 36.09 21.05
C PHE A 778 -6.77 37.23 20.24
N THR A 779 -5.90 38.10 19.73
CA THR A 779 -6.25 39.11 18.76
C THR A 779 -6.31 38.51 17.38
N VAL A 780 -7.40 38.73 16.63
CA VAL A 780 -7.63 38.13 15.32
C VAL A 780 -7.35 39.15 14.24
N MET A 781 -6.36 38.87 13.42
CA MET A 781 -5.92 39.68 12.30
C MET A 781 -6.10 38.90 10.98
N MET A 782 -6.58 39.60 9.94
CA MET A 782 -6.74 38.97 8.62
C MET A 782 -6.24 39.89 7.50
N GLY A 783 -6.01 39.27 6.35
CA GLY A 783 -5.68 39.92 5.09
C GLY A 783 -5.59 38.97 3.93
N PHE A 784 -5.12 39.47 2.80
CA PHE A 784 -4.99 38.71 1.56
C PHE A 784 -3.52 38.56 1.18
N TRP A 785 -3.16 37.33 0.75
CA TRP A 785 -1.77 36.93 0.53
C TRP A 785 -1.64 36.00 -0.68
N PRO A 786 -0.73 36.29 -1.63
CA PRO A 786 -0.51 35.42 -2.79
C PRO A 786 0.60 34.36 -2.58
N GLY A 787 1.31 34.45 -1.45
CA GLY A 787 2.60 33.81 -1.17
C GLY A 787 3.72 34.84 -1.02
N GLY A 788 4.80 34.52 -0.30
CA GLY A 788 5.90 35.47 -0.02
C GLY A 788 5.78 36.18 1.32
N GLY A 789 6.46 37.30 1.49
CA GLY A 789 6.46 38.08 2.74
C GLY A 789 5.28 39.04 2.91
N ALA A 790 5.30 39.85 3.96
CA ALA A 790 4.23 40.81 4.26
C ALA A 790 4.07 41.89 3.17
N GLU A 791 5.14 42.16 2.44
CA GLU A 791 5.18 43.11 1.32
C GLU A 791 4.35 42.68 0.11
N THR A 792 4.07 41.39 -0.03
CA THR A 792 3.27 40.84 -1.14
C THR A 792 1.76 40.87 -0.87
N ARG A 793 1.33 41.23 0.33
CA ARG A 793 -0.09 41.31 0.74
C ARG A 793 -0.82 42.46 0.08
N LEU A 794 -2.15 42.32 -0.13
CA LEU A 794 -2.99 43.41 -0.54
C LEU A 794 -2.93 44.52 0.53
N ARG A 795 -2.72 45.76 0.09
CA ARG A 795 -2.60 46.93 0.98
C ARG A 795 -3.90 47.24 1.69
N LEU A 796 -3.81 47.40 2.99
CA LEU A 796 -4.91 47.90 3.81
C LEU A 796 -5.01 49.39 3.68
N MET A 797 -6.11 49.90 3.11
CA MET A 797 -6.33 51.30 2.83
C MET A 797 -6.99 52.03 4.00
N VAL A 798 -7.93 51.38 4.67
CA VAL A 798 -8.65 51.88 5.83
C VAL A 798 -8.42 50.95 7.00
N PRO A 799 -7.42 51.19 7.83
CA PRO A 799 -7.13 50.35 8.99
C PRO A 799 -8.11 50.69 10.14
N PRO A 800 -8.53 49.67 10.91
CA PRO A 800 -9.11 49.91 12.22
C PRO A 800 -8.05 50.45 13.20
N THR A 801 -8.45 50.82 14.39
CA THR A 801 -7.54 51.24 15.44
C THR A 801 -6.85 50.08 16.15
N PRO A 802 -5.59 50.23 16.52
CA PRO A 802 -4.64 51.32 16.26
C PRO A 802 -4.00 51.18 14.85
N PRO A 803 -4.02 52.27 14.07
CA PRO A 803 -3.62 52.21 12.66
C PRO A 803 -2.11 51.93 12.45
N GLU A 804 -1.27 52.31 13.38
CA GLU A 804 0.18 52.21 13.19
C GLU A 804 0.72 50.74 13.23
N LEU A 805 0.07 49.88 13.96
CA LEU A 805 0.49 48.46 14.07
C LEU A 805 0.13 47.66 12.83
N ASP A 806 -0.96 47.99 12.15
CA ASP A 806 -1.53 47.15 11.10
C ASP A 806 -1.09 47.54 9.69
N LYS A 807 -0.76 48.82 9.47
CA LYS A 807 -0.26 49.30 8.19
C LYS A 807 1.04 48.63 7.74
N ARG A 808 1.93 48.26 8.66
CA ARG A 808 3.21 47.65 8.33
C ARG A 808 3.05 46.24 7.76
N GLU A 809 2.03 45.52 8.19
CA GLU A 809 1.80 44.11 7.79
C GLU A 809 0.53 43.94 6.95
N ASN A 810 -0.18 45.02 6.60
CA ASN A 810 -1.41 44.97 5.81
C ASN A 810 -2.44 44.02 6.41
N ARG A 811 -2.65 44.04 7.71
CA ARG A 811 -3.58 43.21 8.47
C ARG A 811 -4.74 44.02 9.03
N CYS A 812 -5.95 43.50 8.83
CA CYS A 812 -7.16 44.08 9.42
C CYS A 812 -7.44 43.46 10.79
N LEU A 813 -7.69 44.27 11.79
CA LEU A 813 -8.15 43.84 13.11
C LEU A 813 -9.60 43.37 13.04
N VAL A 814 -9.82 42.07 13.17
CA VAL A 814 -11.15 41.43 13.06
C VAL A 814 -11.82 41.34 14.43
N GLY A 815 -11.05 41.23 15.50
CA GLY A 815 -11.57 41.16 16.87
C GLY A 815 -10.71 40.32 17.79
N THR A 816 -11.33 39.81 18.84
CA THR A 816 -10.68 38.97 19.82
C THR A 816 -11.49 37.69 20.05
N ILE A 817 -10.82 36.64 20.44
CA ILE A 817 -11.42 35.36 20.85
C ILE A 817 -10.73 34.85 22.11
N GLN A 818 -11.53 34.36 23.06
CA GLN A 818 -11.04 33.72 24.27
C GLN A 818 -10.82 32.22 24.00
N VAL A 819 -9.62 31.72 24.27
CA VAL A 819 -9.33 30.28 24.22
C VAL A 819 -9.19 29.76 25.66
N GLU A 820 -10.09 28.85 26.08
CA GLU A 820 -10.24 28.37 27.46
C GLU A 820 -9.83 26.92 27.61
#